data_5be488aaa1b522723a4e5bc6b7ad35b5
#
_entry.id   5be488aaa1b522723a4e5bc6b7ad35b5
#
_cell.length_a   1.000
_cell.length_b   1.000
_cell.length_c   1.000
_cell.angle_alpha   90.00
_cell.angle_beta   90.00
_cell.angle_gamma   90.00
#
_symmetry.space_group_name_H-M   'P 1'
#
loop_
_entity.id
_entity.type
_entity.pdbx_description
1 polymer ?
#
loop_
_entity_poly.entity_id
_entity_poly.type
_entity_poly.pdbx_seq_one_letter_code
_entity_poly.pdbx_strand_id
1 'polypeptide(L)'
;MRKFLEYKILVAILAVSVSGTGNIVFAANTGITSSTEAIGISSVYVGSNGPSDNKVSIDTSINYGIAGGYDKDGNIGAVNNTVTIGGTDTVTIDGFVYGSYSKNGEVSGNVINISNSNITKVVYGGFSNNKTVKGNYVTINDGSLHNMFGGNSAYGDVIDNHVTISGNTVVNGTVDGGYSTFGSSSKNEVNIYGGTLEDRVSGGFGGNSKDSVVSGNIVNISGGTINGKVYGGYGYQNNPYDNKVNISGGTVNGAIYGGLGYTGANDNSINISGSADIANADLYGANKIGGTGNTLTIDNWSGSTKSVQNFNTINFANIEWQNGAEVLRITNNTKSGVLANTEINIQNLVFQGGVQLGVGDSMSFISGDDLQIDQDKVSADGNFTAGVTIGGTGQALVAADGDSVTYTLTSVKHLDQIDLVAENRAVAAAFVNQGTDLISDSLDALSRDDNYGIKTFAAVHGNRSKYDVNSDLKINGWSSIVGVGNEKNIGNGDFSWGVFYENGSGNYRTYNEFNNEFFRGDGSLVYNGGGIAARFEQDNGVYTEGSLRAGMLKSEMTNALKDGAGNSYGYKSESTYYGAHLGVGKIISLNESTDLDVYGKFFHTYTDGDSFEVAGDKFEFDSITSDRLRIGARLTTNKENKFSTYYGLAYEYEFNGDADMRAQNMSAPEQSLKGSSYMAEIGMNYQPGSESPWSFDLSMCGYAGQRDGFSGSVQATYSF
;
A
#
# COMPACT_ATOMS: atom_id res chain seq x y z
N MET A 1 6.94 -4.07 15.87
CA MET A 1 5.95 -4.36 16.93
C MET A 1 4.96 -3.20 17.02
N ARG A 2 3.96 -3.13 16.12
CA ARG A 2 2.75 -2.31 16.26
C ARG A 2 1.61 -2.94 15.47
N LYS A 3 0.54 -3.18 16.16
CA LYS A 3 -0.63 -3.99 15.89
C LYS A 3 -1.39 -3.56 14.64
N PHE A 4 -1.69 -4.51 13.78
CA PHE A 4 -2.80 -4.47 12.84
C PHE A 4 -4.10 -4.33 13.63
N LEU A 5 -4.87 -3.29 13.36
CA LEU A 5 -6.22 -3.12 13.88
C LEU A 5 -7.19 -3.75 12.88
N GLU A 6 -7.59 -4.98 13.14
CA GLU A 6 -8.75 -5.59 12.47
C GLU A 6 -10.03 -4.85 12.92
N TYR A 7 -10.71 -4.22 11.99
CA TYR A 7 -12.09 -3.76 12.20
C TYR A 7 -13.02 -4.98 12.13
N LYS A 8 -13.27 -5.60 13.29
CA LYS A 8 -14.46 -6.42 13.49
C LYS A 8 -15.61 -5.47 13.85
N ILE A 9 -16.56 -5.31 12.94
CA ILE A 9 -17.85 -4.74 13.28
C ILE A 9 -18.54 -5.76 14.20
N LEU A 10 -18.46 -5.51 15.49
CA LEU A 10 -19.20 -6.24 16.50
C LEU A 10 -20.60 -5.61 16.57
N VAL A 11 -21.61 -6.27 16.04
CA VAL A 11 -22.99 -5.94 16.35
C VAL A 11 -23.21 -6.34 17.81
N ALA A 12 -22.98 -5.40 18.72
CA ALA A 12 -23.33 -5.57 20.12
C ALA A 12 -24.83 -5.31 20.26
N ILE A 13 -25.61 -6.35 20.46
CA ILE A 13 -26.96 -6.24 21.05
C ILE A 13 -26.74 -5.79 22.49
N LEU A 14 -26.80 -4.49 22.74
CA LEU A 14 -26.79 -3.96 24.10
C LEU A 14 -28.21 -4.01 24.65
N ALA A 15 -28.51 -5.02 25.42
CA ALA A 15 -29.65 -4.99 26.27
C ALA A 15 -29.41 -4.01 27.42
N VAL A 16 -29.77 -2.72 27.23
CA VAL A 16 -29.76 -1.75 28.29
C VAL A 16 -31.07 -1.79 28.99
N SER A 17 -31.09 -2.36 30.18
CA SER A 17 -32.20 -2.18 31.14
C SER A 17 -32.16 -0.76 31.65
N VAL A 18 -32.96 0.14 31.09
CA VAL A 18 -33.20 1.47 31.65
C VAL A 18 -34.53 1.38 32.43
N SER A 19 -34.42 1.48 33.74
CA SER A 19 -35.56 1.73 34.62
C SER A 19 -36.07 3.17 34.40
N GLY A 20 -37.03 3.29 33.50
CA GLY A 20 -37.79 4.51 33.27
C GLY A 20 -39.19 4.08 32.88
N THR A 21 -40.19 4.53 33.62
CA THR A 21 -41.62 4.19 33.50
C THR A 21 -42.18 4.47 32.10
N GLY A 22 -42.01 3.52 31.18
CA GLY A 22 -42.68 3.45 29.90
C GLY A 22 -43.16 2.04 29.72
N ASN A 23 -44.47 1.85 29.59
CA ASN A 23 -45.10 0.54 29.48
C ASN A 23 -44.61 -0.21 28.25
N ILE A 24 -43.82 -1.26 28.46
CA ILE A 24 -43.52 -2.29 27.45
C ILE A 24 -44.67 -3.26 27.48
N VAL A 25 -45.51 -3.30 26.47
CA VAL A 25 -46.54 -4.30 26.31
C VAL A 25 -45.92 -5.51 25.61
N PHE A 26 -45.61 -6.54 26.37
CA PHE A 26 -45.33 -7.86 25.81
C PHE A 26 -46.70 -8.49 25.46
N ALA A 27 -46.92 -8.78 24.17
CA ALA A 27 -48.06 -9.57 23.75
C ALA A 27 -47.82 -11.07 24.04
N ALA A 28 -47.92 -11.47 25.30
CA ALA A 28 -48.14 -12.88 25.63
C ALA A 28 -49.58 -13.21 25.25
N ASN A 29 -49.79 -14.32 24.59
CA ASN A 29 -51.00 -14.88 24.02
C ASN A 29 -52.18 -14.95 25.00
N THR A 30 -52.79 -13.83 25.36
CA THR A 30 -54.05 -13.74 26.10
C THR A 30 -54.85 -12.54 25.63
N GLY A 31 -55.87 -12.81 24.83
CA GLY A 31 -57.05 -12.00 24.60
C GLY A 31 -56.89 -10.50 24.36
N ILE A 32 -56.51 -10.12 23.14
CA ILE A 32 -56.58 -8.72 22.71
C ILE A 32 -58.06 -8.35 22.55
N THR A 33 -58.61 -7.64 23.53
CA THR A 33 -59.86 -6.92 23.37
C THR A 33 -59.53 -5.49 22.89
N SER A 34 -59.71 -5.34 21.67
CA SER A 34 -59.61 -4.37 20.66
C SER A 34 -60.31 -3.06 20.65
N SER A 35 -59.90 -2.15 19.92
CA SER A 35 -60.76 -1.25 19.18
C SER A 35 -60.48 -1.46 17.68
N THR A 36 -61.33 -2.28 17.07
CA THR A 36 -61.39 -2.47 15.64
C THR A 36 -62.17 -1.32 15.03
N GLU A 37 -61.53 -0.32 14.50
CA GLU A 37 -62.13 0.52 13.46
C GLU A 37 -61.58 0.08 12.10
N ALA A 38 -62.52 -0.36 11.26
CA ALA A 38 -62.28 -0.72 9.88
C ALA A 38 -61.94 0.52 9.06
N ILE A 39 -60.68 0.76 8.88
CA ILE A 39 -60.22 1.62 7.81
C ILE A 39 -59.81 0.65 6.70
N GLY A 40 -60.54 0.38 5.68
CA GLY A 40 -60.17 -0.31 4.46
C GLY A 40 -58.97 -1.28 4.45
N ILE A 41 -58.33 -1.48 5.57
CA ILE A 41 -57.19 -2.30 5.94
C ILE A 41 -57.69 -3.14 7.10
N SER A 42 -57.80 -4.43 6.94
CA SER A 42 -58.23 -5.35 8.00
C SER A 42 -57.28 -5.29 9.18
N SER A 43 -57.77 -4.79 10.33
CA SER A 43 -57.19 -4.76 11.67
C SER A 43 -55.70 -4.42 11.75
N VAL A 44 -55.36 -3.30 12.38
CA VAL A 44 -53.99 -2.86 12.64
C VAL A 44 -53.74 -2.79 14.14
N TYR A 45 -52.67 -3.41 14.63
CA TYR A 45 -52.18 -3.23 15.99
C TYR A 45 -51.38 -1.93 16.09
N VAL A 46 -51.66 -1.12 17.10
CA VAL A 46 -51.05 0.21 17.27
C VAL A 46 -50.39 0.31 18.62
N GLY A 47 -49.26 0.97 18.72
CA GLY A 47 -48.61 1.31 19.98
C GLY A 47 -49.54 2.16 20.88
N SER A 48 -49.40 2.03 22.20
CA SER A 48 -50.36 2.55 23.18
C SER A 48 -50.26 4.04 23.51
N ASN A 49 -49.22 4.75 23.05
CA ASN A 49 -48.92 6.12 23.46
C ASN A 49 -49.27 7.19 22.40
N GLY A 50 -50.27 6.97 21.55
CA GLY A 50 -50.61 7.86 20.48
C GLY A 50 -49.73 7.63 19.21
N PRO A 51 -49.59 8.61 18.31
CA PRO A 51 -48.92 8.40 17.02
C PRO A 51 -47.40 8.37 17.07
N SER A 52 -46.76 8.75 18.19
CA SER A 52 -45.32 8.95 18.26
C SER A 52 -44.66 8.24 19.45
N ASP A 53 -43.33 8.00 19.35
CA ASP A 53 -42.45 7.49 20.40
C ASP A 53 -42.85 6.10 20.94
N ASN A 54 -43.52 5.29 20.13
CA ASN A 54 -43.91 3.93 20.51
C ASN A 54 -42.82 2.90 20.22
N LYS A 55 -42.83 1.81 21.02
CA LYS A 55 -42.02 0.61 20.76
C LYS A 55 -42.94 -0.59 20.72
N VAL A 56 -43.00 -1.26 19.55
CA VAL A 56 -43.80 -2.44 19.28
C VAL A 56 -42.88 -3.61 19.03
N SER A 57 -43.04 -4.71 19.78
CA SER A 57 -42.26 -5.93 19.59
C SER A 57 -43.23 -7.13 19.39
N ILE A 58 -42.97 -7.89 18.33
CA ILE A 58 -43.78 -9.05 17.92
C ILE A 58 -42.84 -10.24 17.76
N ASP A 59 -43.05 -11.26 18.58
CA ASP A 59 -42.28 -12.51 18.59
C ASP A 59 -43.13 -13.74 18.24
N THR A 60 -44.43 -13.55 17.94
CA THR A 60 -45.39 -14.59 17.57
C THR A 60 -46.17 -14.21 16.32
N SER A 61 -46.62 -15.21 15.56
CA SER A 61 -47.38 -14.98 14.33
C SER A 61 -48.75 -14.34 14.61
N ILE A 62 -49.15 -13.40 13.77
CA ILE A 62 -50.40 -12.67 13.86
C ILE A 62 -51.09 -12.54 12.50
N ASN A 63 -52.45 -12.52 12.49
CA ASN A 63 -53.24 -12.49 11.26
C ASN A 63 -53.75 -11.08 10.88
N TYR A 64 -53.02 -10.04 11.23
CA TYR A 64 -53.38 -8.66 10.92
C TYR A 64 -52.14 -7.77 10.84
N GLY A 65 -52.33 -6.55 10.35
CA GLY A 65 -51.20 -5.59 10.17
C GLY A 65 -50.72 -4.96 11.48
N ILE A 66 -49.58 -4.33 11.41
CA ILE A 66 -48.88 -3.67 12.51
C ILE A 66 -48.61 -2.22 12.14
N ALA A 67 -48.75 -1.28 13.09
CA ALA A 67 -48.24 0.06 13.00
C ALA A 67 -47.55 0.46 14.32
N GLY A 68 -46.32 0.96 14.26
CA GLY A 68 -45.64 1.53 15.41
C GLY A 68 -46.34 2.78 15.91
N GLY A 69 -46.72 3.68 14.99
CA GLY A 69 -47.52 4.87 15.27
C GLY A 69 -48.66 5.01 14.26
N TYR A 70 -49.81 5.49 14.75
CA TYR A 70 -51.00 5.69 13.92
C TYR A 70 -51.70 6.99 14.25
N ASP A 71 -51.69 7.93 13.30
CA ASP A 71 -52.41 9.19 13.42
C ASP A 71 -53.77 9.09 12.71
N LYS A 72 -54.80 8.72 13.48
CA LYS A 72 -56.16 8.47 12.98
C LYS A 72 -56.79 9.72 12.36
N ASP A 73 -56.62 10.86 12.98
CA ASP A 73 -57.21 12.13 12.57
C ASP A 73 -56.37 12.82 11.49
N GLY A 74 -55.13 12.36 11.34
CA GLY A 74 -54.23 12.74 10.26
C GLY A 74 -53.64 14.14 10.32
N ASN A 75 -53.64 14.79 11.48
CA ASN A 75 -53.28 16.21 11.61
C ASN A 75 -52.00 16.46 12.41
N ILE A 76 -51.53 15.48 13.17
CA ILE A 76 -50.41 15.63 14.15
C ILE A 76 -49.11 15.08 13.54
N GLY A 77 -49.21 14.01 12.73
CA GLY A 77 -48.07 13.23 12.26
C GLY A 77 -47.70 12.06 13.18
N ALA A 78 -46.82 11.21 12.74
CA ALA A 78 -46.41 10.00 13.48
C ALA A 78 -44.87 9.82 13.38
N VAL A 79 -44.19 9.98 14.49
CA VAL A 79 -42.73 10.10 14.52
C VAL A 79 -42.05 9.20 15.56
N ASN A 80 -40.80 8.82 15.30
CA ASN A 80 -39.87 8.14 16.21
C ASN A 80 -40.42 6.77 16.73
N ASN A 81 -41.20 6.05 15.98
CA ASN A 81 -41.73 4.75 16.40
C ASN A 81 -40.75 3.63 16.01
N THR A 82 -40.68 2.61 16.84
CA THR A 82 -39.87 1.42 16.58
C THR A 82 -40.78 0.19 16.52
N VAL A 83 -40.67 -0.60 15.46
CA VAL A 83 -41.31 -1.89 15.28
C VAL A 83 -40.23 -2.96 15.17
N THR A 84 -40.29 -3.97 16.04
CA THR A 84 -39.37 -5.11 15.99
C THR A 84 -40.20 -6.37 15.79
N ILE A 85 -39.88 -7.16 14.75
CA ILE A 85 -40.55 -8.41 14.42
C ILE A 85 -39.51 -9.51 14.33
N GLY A 86 -39.71 -10.60 15.07
CA GLY A 86 -38.83 -11.76 15.02
C GLY A 86 -38.76 -12.48 16.34
N GLY A 87 -38.45 -13.76 16.27
CA GLY A 87 -38.35 -14.66 17.44
C GLY A 87 -37.36 -15.79 17.16
N THR A 88 -37.30 -16.78 18.06
CA THR A 88 -36.56 -18.03 17.84
C THR A 88 -37.15 -18.85 16.71
N ASP A 89 -38.46 -18.82 16.58
CA ASP A 89 -39.23 -19.46 15.51
C ASP A 89 -39.58 -18.41 14.44
N THR A 90 -39.89 -18.87 13.22
CA THR A 90 -40.32 -17.97 12.14
C THR A 90 -41.66 -17.31 12.48
N VAL A 91 -41.67 -15.97 12.51
CA VAL A 91 -42.86 -15.17 12.76
C VAL A 91 -43.57 -14.85 11.45
N THR A 92 -44.85 -15.10 11.35
CA THR A 92 -45.68 -14.73 10.18
C THR A 92 -46.62 -13.57 10.50
N ILE A 93 -46.58 -12.52 9.70
CA ILE A 93 -47.50 -11.39 9.76
C ILE A 93 -48.39 -11.42 8.50
N ASP A 94 -49.66 -11.76 8.68
CA ASP A 94 -50.64 -11.73 7.58
C ASP A 94 -51.26 -10.32 7.43
N GLY A 95 -50.43 -9.35 7.11
CA GLY A 95 -50.86 -7.95 7.02
C GLY A 95 -49.76 -6.99 6.59
N PHE A 96 -50.12 -5.72 6.59
CA PHE A 96 -49.18 -4.62 6.34
C PHE A 96 -48.37 -4.33 7.61
N VAL A 97 -47.12 -3.90 7.41
CA VAL A 97 -46.28 -3.41 8.51
C VAL A 97 -45.92 -1.95 8.23
N TYR A 98 -46.27 -1.09 9.17
CA TYR A 98 -45.95 0.34 9.13
C TYR A 98 -45.04 0.68 10.32
N GLY A 99 -43.92 1.33 10.09
CA GLY A 99 -43.21 2.06 11.15
C GLY A 99 -44.14 3.12 11.73
N SER A 100 -44.77 3.86 10.82
CA SER A 100 -45.90 4.75 11.16
C SER A 100 -46.77 5.04 9.94
N TYR A 101 -48.05 5.37 10.25
CA TYR A 101 -49.05 5.80 9.29
C TYR A 101 -49.69 7.13 9.72
N SER A 102 -49.78 8.08 8.80
CA SER A 102 -50.60 9.29 8.95
C SER A 102 -51.28 9.63 7.63
N LYS A 103 -52.53 10.09 7.68
CA LYS A 103 -53.24 10.51 6.48
C LYS A 103 -52.76 11.88 5.97
N ASN A 104 -52.66 12.87 6.85
CA ASN A 104 -52.35 14.25 6.50
C ASN A 104 -51.20 14.88 7.30
N GLY A 105 -50.57 14.10 8.21
CA GLY A 105 -49.42 14.56 9.01
C GLY A 105 -48.08 14.05 8.45
N GLU A 106 -47.02 14.70 8.87
CA GLU A 106 -45.65 14.26 8.56
C GLU A 106 -45.32 12.92 9.27
N VAL A 107 -44.54 12.07 8.59
CA VAL A 107 -44.07 10.79 9.16
C VAL A 107 -42.55 10.75 9.10
N SER A 108 -41.91 10.61 10.26
CA SER A 108 -40.44 10.66 10.28
C SER A 108 -39.80 9.88 11.43
N GLY A 109 -38.52 9.50 11.20
CA GLY A 109 -37.66 8.92 12.22
C GLY A 109 -38.09 7.53 12.72
N ASN A 110 -38.91 6.83 11.99
CA ASN A 110 -39.41 5.52 12.41
C ASN A 110 -38.43 4.39 12.02
N VAL A 111 -38.39 3.34 12.83
CA VAL A 111 -37.47 2.22 12.65
C VAL A 111 -38.26 0.90 12.63
N ILE A 112 -38.05 0.09 11.62
CA ILE A 112 -38.55 -1.29 11.54
C ILE A 112 -37.35 -2.24 11.47
N ASN A 113 -37.34 -3.20 12.40
CA ASN A 113 -36.38 -4.30 12.40
C ASN A 113 -37.14 -5.63 12.26
N ILE A 114 -36.86 -6.37 11.19
CA ILE A 114 -37.48 -7.67 10.90
C ILE A 114 -36.36 -8.71 10.85
N SER A 115 -36.56 -9.82 11.59
CA SER A 115 -35.65 -10.95 11.55
C SER A 115 -36.44 -12.26 11.53
N ASN A 116 -35.98 -13.24 10.74
CA ASN A 116 -36.58 -14.57 10.65
C ASN A 116 -38.14 -14.54 10.54
N SER A 117 -38.67 -13.73 9.60
CA SER A 117 -40.12 -13.46 9.57
C SER A 117 -40.68 -13.39 8.14
N ASN A 118 -41.93 -13.85 8.00
CA ASN A 118 -42.67 -13.80 6.74
C ASN A 118 -43.76 -12.75 6.81
N ILE A 119 -43.70 -11.74 5.96
CA ILE A 119 -44.70 -10.66 5.85
C ILE A 119 -45.47 -10.85 4.55
N THR A 120 -46.75 -11.19 4.64
CA THR A 120 -47.54 -11.53 3.44
C THR A 120 -47.87 -10.35 2.55
N LYS A 121 -47.82 -9.13 3.07
CA LYS A 121 -48.11 -7.90 2.34
C LYS A 121 -46.92 -6.96 2.27
N VAL A 122 -47.10 -5.72 2.54
CA VAL A 122 -46.13 -4.63 2.31
C VAL A 122 -45.58 -4.09 3.62
N VAL A 123 -44.30 -3.76 3.61
CA VAL A 123 -43.59 -3.07 4.70
C VAL A 123 -43.34 -1.61 4.28
N TYR A 124 -43.77 -0.69 5.15
CA TYR A 124 -43.55 0.75 5.01
C TYR A 124 -42.80 1.28 6.23
N GLY A 125 -41.59 1.81 6.06
CA GLY A 125 -40.88 2.52 7.13
C GLY A 125 -41.70 3.70 7.64
N GLY A 126 -42.24 4.48 6.72
CA GLY A 126 -43.24 5.51 6.98
C GLY A 126 -44.24 5.62 5.84
N PHE A 127 -45.50 5.94 6.14
CA PHE A 127 -46.53 6.19 5.13
C PHE A 127 -47.34 7.45 5.47
N SER A 128 -47.39 8.38 4.52
CA SER A 128 -48.33 9.52 4.58
C SER A 128 -49.07 9.67 3.24
N ASN A 129 -50.35 10.00 3.28
CA ASN A 129 -51.04 10.25 2.01
C ASN A 129 -50.66 11.64 1.43
N ASN A 130 -50.60 12.69 2.28
CA ASN A 130 -50.56 14.06 1.82
C ASN A 130 -49.28 14.85 2.23
N LYS A 131 -48.46 14.34 3.12
CA LYS A 131 -47.31 15.07 3.70
C LYS A 131 -46.01 14.31 3.54
N THR A 132 -44.95 14.98 3.94
CA THR A 132 -43.57 14.49 3.85
C THR A 132 -43.36 13.24 4.70
N VAL A 133 -42.64 12.28 4.11
CA VAL A 133 -42.14 11.06 4.78
C VAL A 133 -40.61 11.09 4.72
N LYS A 134 -39.96 11.14 5.91
CA LYS A 134 -38.51 11.33 5.94
C LYS A 134 -37.80 10.58 7.06
N GLY A 135 -36.54 10.21 6.82
CA GLY A 135 -35.63 9.67 7.83
C GLY A 135 -36.12 8.38 8.47
N ASN A 136 -36.84 7.53 7.73
CA ASN A 136 -37.31 6.24 8.23
C ASN A 136 -36.33 5.12 7.84
N TYR A 137 -36.20 4.11 8.69
CA TYR A 137 -35.28 3.01 8.54
C TYR A 137 -36.01 1.67 8.57
N VAL A 138 -35.79 0.83 7.57
CA VAL A 138 -36.35 -0.52 7.48
C VAL A 138 -35.22 -1.50 7.28
N THR A 139 -35.08 -2.43 8.20
CA THR A 139 -34.07 -3.49 8.11
C THR A 139 -34.76 -4.86 8.14
N ILE A 140 -34.36 -5.73 7.22
CA ILE A 140 -34.74 -7.14 7.24
C ILE A 140 -33.51 -8.03 7.16
N ASN A 141 -33.48 -9.04 8.03
CA ASN A 141 -32.49 -10.10 8.03
C ASN A 141 -33.17 -11.44 8.14
N ASP A 142 -33.13 -12.24 7.10
CA ASP A 142 -33.83 -13.51 6.92
C ASP A 142 -35.38 -13.38 6.92
N GLY A 143 -36.02 -14.16 6.08
CA GLY A 143 -37.47 -14.18 5.93
C GLY A 143 -37.97 -13.85 4.54
N SER A 144 -39.25 -13.56 4.40
CA SER A 144 -39.87 -13.23 3.11
C SER A 144 -40.87 -12.11 3.21
N LEU A 145 -41.00 -11.34 2.14
CA LEU A 145 -42.01 -10.28 2.00
C LEU A 145 -42.39 -10.02 0.55
N HIS A 146 -43.45 -9.25 0.32
CA HIS A 146 -43.86 -8.90 -1.03
C HIS A 146 -43.21 -7.59 -1.48
N ASN A 147 -43.58 -6.47 -0.89
CA ASN A 147 -42.97 -5.16 -1.21
C ASN A 147 -42.41 -4.46 0.02
N MET A 148 -41.39 -3.60 -0.19
CA MET A 148 -40.73 -2.88 0.90
C MET A 148 -40.45 -1.44 0.48
N PHE A 149 -40.85 -0.50 1.32
CA PHE A 149 -40.64 0.94 1.10
C PHE A 149 -40.01 1.56 2.36
N GLY A 150 -38.88 2.25 2.23
CA GLY A 150 -38.34 3.06 3.29
C GLY A 150 -39.29 4.17 3.69
N GLY A 151 -39.80 4.90 2.69
CA GLY A 151 -40.86 5.88 2.84
C GLY A 151 -41.84 5.83 1.66
N ASN A 152 -43.12 6.13 1.91
CA ASN A 152 -44.14 6.19 0.86
C ASN A 152 -45.09 7.36 1.10
N SER A 153 -45.34 8.16 0.05
CA SER A 153 -46.33 9.22 0.07
C SER A 153 -47.09 9.29 -1.27
N ALA A 154 -48.37 9.59 -1.21
CA ALA A 154 -49.11 9.85 -2.46
C ALA A 154 -48.79 11.26 -3.03
N TYR A 155 -48.83 12.30 -2.18
CA TYR A 155 -48.71 13.69 -2.62
C TYR A 155 -47.54 14.44 -1.99
N GLY A 156 -47.02 13.97 -0.86
CA GLY A 156 -45.88 14.60 -0.17
C GLY A 156 -44.53 14.10 -0.69
N ASP A 157 -43.50 14.81 -0.30
CA ASP A 157 -42.13 14.43 -0.62
C ASP A 157 -41.66 13.27 0.26
N VAL A 158 -40.78 12.43 -0.31
CA VAL A 158 -40.18 11.26 0.38
C VAL A 158 -38.67 11.43 0.38
N ILE A 159 -38.10 11.66 1.58
CA ILE A 159 -36.73 12.16 1.70
C ILE A 159 -35.95 11.36 2.73
N ASP A 160 -34.71 10.99 2.43
CA ASP A 160 -33.73 10.45 3.36
C ASP A 160 -34.25 9.19 4.11
N ASN A 161 -34.92 8.29 3.40
CA ASN A 161 -35.39 7.02 3.96
C ASN A 161 -34.44 5.89 3.56
N HIS A 162 -34.29 4.91 4.44
CA HIS A 162 -33.28 3.85 4.32
C HIS A 162 -33.91 2.47 4.38
N VAL A 163 -33.50 1.60 3.45
CA VAL A 163 -33.87 0.18 3.40
C VAL A 163 -32.59 -0.64 3.46
N THR A 164 -32.57 -1.65 4.33
CA THR A 164 -31.45 -2.60 4.43
C THR A 164 -31.95 -4.03 4.35
N ILE A 165 -31.37 -4.82 3.45
CA ILE A 165 -31.72 -6.23 3.22
C ILE A 165 -30.46 -7.09 3.38
N SER A 166 -30.58 -8.16 4.19
CA SER A 166 -29.47 -9.07 4.47
C SER A 166 -29.95 -10.50 4.69
N GLY A 167 -29.01 -11.42 4.91
CA GLY A 167 -29.30 -12.84 5.15
C GLY A 167 -29.93 -13.54 3.95
N ASN A 168 -30.79 -14.51 4.19
CA ASN A 168 -31.53 -15.28 3.16
C ASN A 168 -32.91 -14.68 2.86
N THR A 169 -33.03 -13.35 2.93
CA THR A 169 -34.28 -12.64 2.68
C THR A 169 -34.78 -12.84 1.26
N VAL A 170 -36.08 -13.13 1.08
CA VAL A 170 -36.74 -13.20 -0.25
C VAL A 170 -37.75 -12.07 -0.38
N VAL A 171 -37.54 -11.21 -1.39
CA VAL A 171 -38.49 -10.14 -1.73
C VAL A 171 -39.10 -10.44 -3.10
N ASN A 172 -40.42 -10.80 -3.10
CA ASN A 172 -41.11 -11.19 -4.32
C ASN A 172 -41.59 -10.01 -5.17
N GLY A 173 -41.64 -8.81 -4.58
CA GLY A 173 -42.10 -7.59 -5.25
C GLY A 173 -41.04 -6.47 -5.18
N THR A 174 -41.50 -5.22 -5.20
CA THR A 174 -40.61 -4.07 -5.32
C THR A 174 -39.94 -3.64 -4.00
N VAL A 175 -38.73 -3.12 -4.11
CA VAL A 175 -38.00 -2.46 -3.02
C VAL A 175 -37.71 -1.03 -3.46
N ASP A 176 -38.23 -0.05 -2.75
CA ASP A 176 -37.93 1.36 -2.98
C ASP A 176 -37.46 2.04 -1.68
N GLY A 177 -36.32 2.74 -1.74
CA GLY A 177 -35.89 3.59 -0.64
C GLY A 177 -36.93 4.67 -0.34
N GLY A 178 -37.41 5.35 -1.39
CA GLY A 178 -38.50 6.31 -1.30
C GLY A 178 -39.44 6.21 -2.50
N TYR A 179 -40.74 6.24 -2.24
CA TYR A 179 -41.79 6.18 -3.26
C TYR A 179 -42.76 7.35 -3.10
N SER A 180 -42.81 8.26 -4.07
CA SER A 180 -43.84 9.32 -4.11
C SER A 180 -44.61 9.27 -5.41
N THR A 181 -45.97 9.28 -5.34
CA THR A 181 -46.80 9.27 -6.57
C THR A 181 -46.81 10.63 -7.27
N PHE A 182 -46.90 11.72 -6.54
CA PHE A 182 -47.01 13.08 -7.10
C PHE A 182 -45.96 14.07 -6.54
N GLY A 183 -45.35 13.77 -5.38
CA GLY A 183 -44.27 14.56 -4.79
C GLY A 183 -42.88 14.10 -5.23
N SER A 184 -41.87 14.69 -4.65
CA SER A 184 -40.45 14.38 -4.89
C SER A 184 -39.98 13.16 -4.11
N SER A 185 -38.93 12.48 -4.64
CA SER A 185 -38.25 11.37 -3.97
C SER A 185 -36.75 11.62 -3.99
N SER A 186 -36.15 11.95 -2.85
CA SER A 186 -34.76 12.36 -2.82
C SER A 186 -33.97 11.85 -1.62
N LYS A 187 -32.67 11.61 -1.84
CA LYS A 187 -31.70 11.17 -0.84
C LYS A 187 -32.07 9.86 -0.14
N ASN A 188 -32.93 9.05 -0.74
CA ASN A 188 -33.30 7.75 -0.18
C ASN A 188 -32.24 6.70 -0.55
N GLU A 189 -32.08 5.69 0.30
CA GLU A 189 -31.03 4.71 0.19
C GLU A 189 -31.56 3.28 0.35
N VAL A 190 -31.06 2.39 -0.53
CA VAL A 190 -31.30 0.93 -0.44
C VAL A 190 -29.98 0.22 -0.34
N ASN A 191 -29.78 -0.55 0.72
CA ASN A 191 -28.56 -1.33 0.98
C ASN A 191 -28.90 -2.83 0.92
N ILE A 192 -28.25 -3.57 0.01
CA ILE A 192 -28.46 -5.01 -0.20
C ILE A 192 -27.15 -5.75 0.08
N TYR A 193 -27.13 -6.48 1.18
CA TYR A 193 -26.00 -7.31 1.62
C TYR A 193 -26.22 -8.80 1.35
N GLY A 194 -27.44 -9.21 1.01
CA GLY A 194 -27.83 -10.60 0.76
C GLY A 194 -29.28 -10.71 0.31
N GLY A 195 -29.76 -11.95 0.18
CA GLY A 195 -31.14 -12.26 -0.19
C GLY A 195 -31.36 -12.39 -1.70
N THR A 196 -32.63 -12.66 -2.07
CA THR A 196 -33.09 -12.77 -3.45
C THR A 196 -34.25 -11.79 -3.69
N LEU A 197 -34.10 -10.91 -4.66
CA LEU A 197 -35.07 -9.89 -5.01
C LEU A 197 -35.57 -10.15 -6.43
N GLU A 198 -36.87 -10.45 -6.58
CA GLU A 198 -37.43 -10.92 -7.83
C GLU A 198 -37.91 -9.81 -8.75
N ASP A 199 -38.24 -8.63 -8.22
CA ASP A 199 -38.74 -7.49 -8.99
C ASP A 199 -37.85 -6.26 -8.80
N ARG A 200 -38.36 -5.10 -9.05
CA ARG A 200 -37.66 -3.81 -9.09
C ARG A 200 -37.02 -3.43 -7.75
N VAL A 201 -35.80 -2.91 -7.84
CA VAL A 201 -35.10 -2.18 -6.77
C VAL A 201 -34.90 -0.74 -7.23
N SER A 202 -35.26 0.25 -6.40
CA SER A 202 -35.09 1.66 -6.71
C SER A 202 -34.63 2.45 -5.48
N GLY A 203 -33.64 3.28 -5.61
CA GLY A 203 -33.26 4.24 -4.57
C GLY A 203 -34.40 5.22 -4.32
N GLY A 204 -34.98 5.78 -5.39
CA GLY A 204 -36.14 6.65 -5.30
C GLY A 204 -37.03 6.56 -6.54
N PHE A 205 -38.35 6.57 -6.28
CA PHE A 205 -39.40 6.62 -7.30
C PHE A 205 -40.22 7.92 -7.18
N GLY A 206 -40.30 8.68 -8.26
CA GLY A 206 -41.15 9.86 -8.36
C GLY A 206 -42.05 9.77 -9.58
N GLY A 207 -43.36 9.96 -9.41
CA GLY A 207 -44.30 9.50 -10.40
C GLY A 207 -44.87 10.54 -11.35
N ASN A 208 -46.08 10.99 -11.03
CA ASN A 208 -47.03 11.57 -11.99
C ASN A 208 -47.01 13.10 -12.06
N SER A 209 -45.96 13.76 -11.57
CA SER A 209 -45.81 15.23 -11.71
C SER A 209 -44.51 15.57 -12.42
N LYS A 210 -44.62 16.52 -13.38
CA LYS A 210 -43.43 17.05 -14.06
C LYS A 210 -42.55 17.92 -13.14
N ASP A 211 -43.17 18.47 -12.11
CA ASP A 211 -42.49 19.35 -11.13
C ASP A 211 -41.84 18.58 -9.96
N SER A 212 -42.10 17.28 -9.90
CA SER A 212 -41.45 16.44 -8.86
C SER A 212 -39.99 16.16 -9.21
N VAL A 213 -39.20 16.05 -8.16
CA VAL A 213 -37.75 15.81 -8.25
C VAL A 213 -37.41 14.37 -7.79
N VAL A 214 -36.58 13.68 -8.59
CA VAL A 214 -36.00 12.39 -8.20
C VAL A 214 -34.49 12.54 -8.24
N SER A 215 -33.85 12.73 -7.07
CA SER A 215 -32.43 13.06 -7.06
C SER A 215 -31.70 12.60 -5.81
N GLY A 216 -30.40 12.36 -5.95
CA GLY A 216 -29.51 11.99 -4.85
C GLY A 216 -29.87 10.66 -4.20
N ASN A 217 -30.66 9.81 -4.84
CA ASN A 217 -31.02 8.49 -4.32
C ASN A 217 -29.89 7.47 -4.62
N ILE A 218 -29.72 6.51 -3.74
CA ILE A 218 -28.61 5.56 -3.80
C ILE A 218 -29.12 4.11 -3.66
N VAL A 219 -28.58 3.23 -4.49
CA VAL A 219 -28.71 1.77 -4.33
C VAL A 219 -27.31 1.19 -4.18
N ASN A 220 -27.06 0.52 -3.06
CA ASN A 220 -25.80 -0.16 -2.77
C ASN A 220 -26.06 -1.68 -2.76
N ILE A 221 -25.31 -2.42 -3.58
CA ILE A 221 -25.40 -3.88 -3.68
C ILE A 221 -24.01 -4.45 -3.41
N SER A 222 -23.87 -5.18 -2.32
CA SER A 222 -22.63 -5.88 -1.96
C SER A 222 -22.81 -7.39 -1.81
N GLY A 223 -24.03 -7.89 -2.01
CA GLY A 223 -24.35 -9.31 -1.97
C GLY A 223 -25.77 -9.59 -2.45
N GLY A 224 -26.18 -10.86 -2.44
CA GLY A 224 -27.50 -11.30 -2.86
C GLY A 224 -27.68 -11.46 -4.37
N THR A 225 -28.90 -11.78 -4.80
CA THR A 225 -29.28 -11.94 -6.20
C THR A 225 -30.47 -11.06 -6.53
N ILE A 226 -30.32 -10.19 -7.50
CA ILE A 226 -31.39 -9.32 -7.99
C ILE A 226 -31.80 -9.80 -9.39
N ASN A 227 -32.98 -10.39 -9.51
CA ASN A 227 -33.55 -10.85 -10.78
C ASN A 227 -34.26 -9.72 -11.54
N GLY A 228 -34.75 -8.74 -10.80
CA GLY A 228 -35.43 -7.58 -11.34
C GLY A 228 -34.51 -6.46 -11.80
N LYS A 229 -35.11 -5.35 -12.17
CA LYS A 229 -34.39 -4.15 -12.63
C LYS A 229 -33.94 -3.30 -11.43
N VAL A 230 -32.78 -2.65 -11.58
CA VAL A 230 -32.22 -1.74 -10.58
C VAL A 230 -32.23 -0.30 -11.11
N TYR A 231 -32.67 0.64 -10.29
CA TYR A 231 -32.72 2.07 -10.62
C TYR A 231 -32.08 2.88 -9.49
N GLY A 232 -31.12 3.73 -9.78
CA GLY A 232 -30.70 4.76 -8.84
C GLY A 232 -31.88 5.70 -8.55
N GLY A 233 -32.51 6.23 -9.60
CA GLY A 233 -33.75 6.98 -9.54
C GLY A 233 -34.68 6.67 -10.71
N TYR A 234 -35.99 6.58 -10.42
CA TYR A 234 -37.00 6.34 -11.45
C TYR A 234 -38.07 7.46 -11.48
N GLY A 235 -38.11 8.22 -12.56
CA GLY A 235 -39.08 9.28 -12.78
C GLY A 235 -40.08 8.94 -13.88
N TYR A 236 -41.39 8.81 -13.55
CA TYR A 236 -42.40 8.44 -14.55
C TYR A 236 -42.70 9.60 -15.52
N GLN A 237 -42.84 10.84 -15.03
CA GLN A 237 -43.06 12.02 -15.83
C GLN A 237 -41.97 13.09 -15.69
N ASN A 238 -40.95 12.87 -14.91
CA ASN A 238 -39.83 13.76 -14.67
C ASN A 238 -38.50 13.15 -15.14
N ASN A 239 -37.41 13.89 -15.00
CA ASN A 239 -36.08 13.46 -15.38
C ASN A 239 -35.21 13.35 -14.11
N PRO A 240 -34.88 12.14 -13.64
CA PRO A 240 -34.03 11.91 -12.47
C PRO A 240 -32.62 12.44 -12.71
N TYR A 241 -31.99 12.96 -11.65
CA TYR A 241 -30.61 13.42 -11.70
C TYR A 241 -29.85 13.12 -10.39
N ASP A 242 -28.53 13.04 -10.50
CA ASP A 242 -27.62 12.81 -9.37
C ASP A 242 -27.98 11.56 -8.54
N ASN A 243 -28.50 10.51 -9.19
CA ASN A 243 -28.79 9.23 -8.53
C ASN A 243 -27.65 8.24 -8.78
N LYS A 244 -27.49 7.30 -7.87
CA LYS A 244 -26.34 6.42 -7.89
C LYS A 244 -26.70 4.95 -7.66
N VAL A 245 -26.06 4.05 -8.42
CA VAL A 245 -26.06 2.61 -8.20
C VAL A 245 -24.62 2.15 -7.99
N ASN A 246 -24.32 1.59 -6.80
CA ASN A 246 -23.02 1.03 -6.48
C ASN A 246 -23.15 -0.48 -6.35
N ILE A 247 -22.35 -1.24 -7.08
CA ILE A 247 -22.35 -2.70 -7.05
C ILE A 247 -20.92 -3.16 -6.76
N SER A 248 -20.71 -3.73 -5.58
CA SER A 248 -19.41 -4.24 -5.14
C SER A 248 -19.38 -5.76 -4.95
N GLY A 249 -20.53 -6.42 -5.11
CA GLY A 249 -20.70 -7.87 -5.01
C GLY A 249 -22.13 -8.26 -5.34
N GLY A 250 -22.43 -9.55 -5.19
CA GLY A 250 -23.74 -10.11 -5.56
C GLY A 250 -23.94 -10.25 -7.06
N THR A 251 -25.12 -10.74 -7.47
CA THR A 251 -25.49 -11.00 -8.88
C THR A 251 -26.68 -10.15 -9.27
N VAL A 252 -26.57 -9.41 -10.38
CA VAL A 252 -27.69 -8.66 -10.96
C VAL A 252 -28.01 -9.21 -12.35
N ASN A 253 -29.21 -9.79 -12.50
CA ASN A 253 -29.67 -10.39 -13.76
C ASN A 253 -30.52 -9.44 -14.60
N GLY A 254 -31.11 -8.41 -14.01
CA GLY A 254 -31.94 -7.43 -14.68
C GLY A 254 -31.15 -6.21 -15.17
N ALA A 255 -31.85 -5.34 -15.91
CA ALA A 255 -31.24 -4.09 -16.38
C ALA A 255 -30.98 -3.10 -15.23
N ILE A 256 -29.87 -2.40 -15.29
CA ILE A 256 -29.40 -1.43 -14.29
C ILE A 256 -29.44 -0.04 -14.94
N TYR A 257 -30.12 0.88 -14.29
CA TYR A 257 -30.23 2.27 -14.72
C TYR A 257 -29.64 3.21 -13.66
N GLY A 258 -28.70 4.06 -14.03
CA GLY A 258 -28.31 5.18 -13.18
C GLY A 258 -29.52 6.06 -12.87
N GLY A 259 -30.26 6.46 -13.92
CA GLY A 259 -31.56 7.11 -13.85
C GLY A 259 -32.46 6.72 -14.99
N LEU A 260 -33.76 6.57 -14.71
CA LEU A 260 -34.78 6.33 -15.74
C LEU A 260 -35.84 7.45 -15.71
N GLY A 261 -35.92 8.27 -16.74
CA GLY A 261 -36.85 9.38 -16.82
C GLY A 261 -37.71 9.39 -18.08
N TYR A 262 -38.69 10.31 -18.16
CA TYR A 262 -39.62 10.40 -19.28
C TYR A 262 -38.95 10.88 -20.60
N THR A 263 -38.11 11.90 -20.52
CA THR A 263 -37.36 12.46 -21.66
C THR A 263 -35.86 12.25 -21.60
N GLY A 264 -35.32 11.89 -20.45
CA GLY A 264 -33.89 11.65 -20.19
C GLY A 264 -33.62 11.50 -18.72
N ALA A 265 -32.35 11.47 -18.37
CA ALA A 265 -31.88 11.50 -16.98
C ALA A 265 -30.45 12.04 -17.00
N ASN A 266 -30.07 12.88 -16.02
CA ASN A 266 -28.79 13.58 -16.03
C ASN A 266 -27.95 13.27 -14.80
N ASP A 267 -26.62 13.34 -14.93
CA ASP A 267 -25.65 13.28 -13.83
C ASP A 267 -25.83 12.04 -12.92
N ASN A 268 -26.38 10.95 -13.47
CA ASN A 268 -26.53 9.71 -12.72
C ASN A 268 -25.29 8.83 -12.90
N SER A 269 -24.99 7.99 -11.91
CA SER A 269 -23.82 7.12 -11.94
C SER A 269 -24.12 5.66 -11.65
N ILE A 270 -23.40 4.78 -12.32
CA ILE A 270 -23.27 3.35 -11.99
C ILE A 270 -21.80 3.09 -11.68
N ASN A 271 -21.51 2.54 -10.50
CA ASN A 271 -20.18 2.16 -10.09
C ASN A 271 -20.12 0.66 -9.87
N ILE A 272 -19.21 -0.02 -10.56
CA ILE A 272 -18.99 -1.46 -10.49
C ILE A 272 -17.61 -1.71 -9.89
N SER A 273 -17.54 -2.56 -8.87
CA SER A 273 -16.27 -2.88 -8.19
C SER A 273 -16.29 -4.28 -7.58
N GLY A 274 -15.18 -4.71 -7.04
CA GLY A 274 -15.05 -5.92 -6.24
C GLY A 274 -15.44 -7.20 -6.97
N SER A 275 -16.39 -7.96 -6.40
CA SER A 275 -16.86 -9.24 -6.93
C SER A 275 -18.25 -9.16 -7.58
N ALA A 276 -18.66 -8.02 -8.09
CA ALA A 276 -19.95 -7.83 -8.74
C ALA A 276 -20.12 -8.76 -9.96
N ASP A 277 -21.22 -9.51 -10.03
CA ASP A 277 -21.59 -10.30 -11.20
C ASP A 277 -22.77 -9.62 -11.92
N ILE A 278 -22.46 -9.05 -13.07
CA ILE A 278 -23.42 -8.34 -13.95
C ILE A 278 -23.48 -8.93 -15.36
N ALA A 279 -22.98 -10.17 -15.54
CA ALA A 279 -22.89 -10.82 -16.84
C ALA A 279 -24.24 -10.90 -17.58
N ASN A 280 -25.34 -10.96 -16.84
CA ASN A 280 -26.70 -11.00 -17.37
C ASN A 280 -27.41 -9.64 -17.41
N ALA A 281 -26.75 -8.56 -16.97
CA ALA A 281 -27.36 -7.23 -16.92
C ALA A 281 -27.14 -6.41 -18.19
N ASP A 282 -28.04 -5.48 -18.43
CA ASP A 282 -27.86 -4.36 -19.35
C ASP A 282 -27.61 -3.09 -18.54
N LEU A 283 -26.61 -2.28 -18.91
CA LEU A 283 -26.27 -1.05 -18.21
C LEU A 283 -26.75 0.18 -18.98
N TYR A 284 -27.48 1.06 -18.33
CA TYR A 284 -28.02 2.29 -18.89
C TYR A 284 -27.68 3.50 -18.00
N GLY A 285 -27.00 4.50 -18.52
CA GLY A 285 -26.88 5.81 -17.88
C GLY A 285 -28.22 6.50 -17.77
N ALA A 286 -29.00 6.44 -18.90
CA ALA A 286 -30.36 6.93 -19.03
C ALA A 286 -31.15 6.04 -20.00
N ASN A 287 -32.50 6.17 -20.03
CA ASN A 287 -33.37 5.40 -20.94
C ASN A 287 -33.38 5.88 -22.41
N LYS A 288 -32.95 7.11 -22.66
CA LYS A 288 -32.98 7.73 -23.99
C LYS A 288 -31.70 8.54 -24.22
N ILE A 289 -31.37 8.70 -25.50
CA ILE A 289 -30.35 9.64 -25.96
C ILE A 289 -30.84 11.07 -25.64
N GLY A 290 -30.08 11.81 -24.82
CA GLY A 290 -30.41 13.18 -24.44
C GLY A 290 -30.12 13.51 -22.97
N GLY A 291 -29.78 12.52 -22.16
CA GLY A 291 -29.22 12.74 -20.82
C GLY A 291 -27.77 13.19 -20.92
N THR A 292 -27.35 14.05 -19.99
CA THR A 292 -25.98 14.56 -19.89
C THR A 292 -25.35 14.18 -18.55
N GLY A 293 -24.01 14.06 -18.51
CA GLY A 293 -23.28 13.81 -17.26
C GLY A 293 -23.43 12.40 -16.69
N ASN A 294 -24.08 11.47 -17.39
CA ASN A 294 -24.23 10.09 -16.89
C ASN A 294 -22.91 9.32 -16.99
N THR A 295 -22.48 8.69 -15.91
CA THR A 295 -21.19 8.02 -15.80
C THR A 295 -21.31 6.54 -15.46
N LEU A 296 -20.44 5.72 -16.06
CA LEU A 296 -20.12 4.37 -15.63
C LEU A 296 -18.69 4.35 -15.10
N THR A 297 -18.50 3.87 -13.89
CA THR A 297 -17.16 3.67 -13.31
C THR A 297 -16.93 2.20 -13.07
N ILE A 298 -15.84 1.69 -13.61
CA ILE A 298 -15.31 0.35 -13.37
C ILE A 298 -14.08 0.52 -12.48
N ASP A 299 -14.18 0.09 -11.22
CA ASP A 299 -13.13 0.31 -10.23
C ASP A 299 -12.62 -1.03 -9.69
N ASN A 300 -11.38 -1.37 -10.01
CA ASN A 300 -10.74 -2.64 -9.65
C ASN A 300 -11.67 -3.85 -9.89
N TRP A 301 -12.24 -3.94 -11.07
CA TRP A 301 -13.18 -4.98 -11.47
C TRP A 301 -12.91 -5.42 -12.91
N SER A 302 -13.20 -6.68 -13.20
CA SER A 302 -13.24 -7.21 -14.56
C SER A 302 -14.37 -8.21 -14.72
N GLY A 303 -14.98 -8.25 -15.90
CA GLY A 303 -16.08 -9.15 -16.20
C GLY A 303 -16.82 -8.79 -17.49
N SER A 304 -18.06 -9.26 -17.58
CA SER A 304 -18.90 -9.03 -18.74
C SER A 304 -20.26 -8.43 -18.37
N THR A 305 -20.87 -7.77 -19.34
CA THR A 305 -22.26 -7.31 -19.30
C THR A 305 -22.91 -7.54 -20.66
N LYS A 306 -24.24 -7.55 -20.74
CA LYS A 306 -24.93 -7.68 -22.03
C LYS A 306 -24.77 -6.44 -22.88
N SER A 307 -25.08 -5.27 -22.35
CA SER A 307 -24.98 -4.01 -23.08
C SER A 307 -24.61 -2.83 -22.19
N VAL A 308 -24.00 -1.80 -22.79
CA VAL A 308 -23.67 -0.52 -22.15
C VAL A 308 -24.23 0.59 -23.03
N GLN A 309 -25.16 1.40 -22.52
CA GLN A 309 -25.87 2.40 -23.33
C GLN A 309 -26.08 3.72 -22.59
N ASN A 310 -26.09 4.83 -23.35
CA ASN A 310 -26.47 6.16 -22.88
C ASN A 310 -25.63 6.70 -21.72
N PHE A 311 -24.36 6.36 -21.69
CA PHE A 311 -23.36 7.00 -20.82
C PHE A 311 -22.64 8.10 -21.60
N ASN A 312 -22.35 9.20 -20.92
CA ASN A 312 -21.51 10.26 -21.44
C ASN A 312 -20.02 9.95 -21.19
N THR A 313 -19.73 9.27 -20.08
CA THR A 313 -18.39 8.94 -19.69
C THR A 313 -18.31 7.51 -19.13
N ILE A 314 -17.27 6.78 -19.50
CA ILE A 314 -16.87 5.51 -18.87
C ILE A 314 -15.49 5.71 -18.27
N ASN A 315 -15.36 5.50 -16.96
CA ASN A 315 -14.11 5.60 -16.24
C ASN A 315 -13.64 4.21 -15.81
N PHE A 316 -12.41 3.88 -16.13
CA PHE A 316 -11.69 2.76 -15.57
C PHE A 316 -10.70 3.29 -14.53
N ALA A 317 -10.84 2.86 -13.29
CA ALA A 317 -10.04 3.32 -12.17
C ALA A 317 -9.45 2.14 -11.40
N ASN A 318 -8.22 2.30 -10.93
CA ASN A 318 -7.53 1.32 -10.08
C ASN A 318 -7.51 -0.11 -10.66
N ILE A 319 -7.51 -0.24 -11.99
CA ILE A 319 -7.50 -1.54 -12.65
C ILE A 319 -6.12 -2.18 -12.48
N GLU A 320 -6.09 -3.38 -11.92
CA GLU A 320 -4.86 -4.15 -11.79
C GLU A 320 -4.39 -4.65 -13.16
N TRP A 321 -3.14 -4.33 -13.52
CA TRP A 321 -2.55 -4.73 -14.78
C TRP A 321 -2.35 -6.23 -14.87
N GLN A 322 -2.86 -6.83 -15.94
CA GLN A 322 -2.62 -8.22 -16.28
C GLN A 322 -2.50 -8.35 -17.80
N ASN A 323 -1.30 -8.74 -18.28
CA ASN A 323 -1.06 -8.88 -19.72
C ASN A 323 -2.02 -9.88 -20.36
N GLY A 324 -2.64 -9.48 -21.47
CA GLY A 324 -3.62 -10.27 -22.22
C GLY A 324 -5.01 -10.37 -21.57
N ALA A 325 -5.25 -9.71 -20.43
CA ALA A 325 -6.55 -9.73 -19.78
C ALA A 325 -7.55 -8.77 -20.46
N GLU A 326 -8.83 -8.97 -20.13
CA GLU A 326 -9.95 -8.17 -20.59
C GLU A 326 -10.70 -7.64 -19.36
N VAL A 327 -10.99 -6.32 -19.32
CA VAL A 327 -11.65 -5.66 -18.19
C VAL A 327 -13.17 -5.70 -18.35
N LEU A 328 -13.71 -5.10 -19.43
CA LEU A 328 -15.13 -5.06 -19.68
C LEU A 328 -15.47 -5.65 -21.06
N ARG A 329 -16.13 -6.81 -21.04
CA ARG A 329 -16.68 -7.42 -22.25
C ARG A 329 -18.16 -7.16 -22.39
N ILE A 330 -18.57 -6.62 -23.53
CA ILE A 330 -19.97 -6.36 -23.88
C ILE A 330 -20.42 -7.49 -24.84
N THR A 331 -21.37 -8.33 -24.39
CA THR A 331 -21.67 -9.60 -25.04
C THR A 331 -22.85 -9.57 -26.03
N ASN A 332 -23.73 -8.56 -25.93
CA ASN A 332 -24.93 -8.50 -26.77
C ASN A 332 -25.46 -7.06 -26.91
N ASN A 333 -24.80 -6.24 -27.72
CA ASN A 333 -25.31 -4.92 -28.04
C ASN A 333 -26.55 -5.01 -28.92
N THR A 334 -27.60 -4.29 -28.53
CA THR A 334 -28.86 -4.21 -29.29
C THR A 334 -28.89 -3.08 -30.28
N LYS A 335 -27.88 -2.21 -30.28
CA LYS A 335 -27.78 -1.02 -31.15
C LYS A 335 -26.35 -0.81 -31.59
N SER A 336 -26.14 -0.52 -32.88
CA SER A 336 -24.87 -0.09 -33.42
C SER A 336 -24.48 1.31 -32.89
N GLY A 337 -23.18 1.55 -32.68
CA GLY A 337 -22.64 2.86 -32.35
C GLY A 337 -22.98 3.37 -30.94
N VAL A 338 -23.20 2.45 -29.98
CA VAL A 338 -23.64 2.83 -28.61
C VAL A 338 -22.62 3.65 -27.85
N LEU A 339 -21.32 3.55 -28.19
CA LEU A 339 -20.23 4.27 -27.55
C LEU A 339 -19.59 5.37 -28.41
N ALA A 340 -20.14 5.65 -29.59
CA ALA A 340 -19.61 6.63 -30.57
C ALA A 340 -19.38 8.04 -29.98
N ASN A 341 -20.16 8.46 -29.01
CA ASN A 341 -20.06 9.77 -28.36
C ASN A 341 -19.66 9.68 -26.87
N THR A 342 -19.21 8.53 -26.40
CA THR A 342 -18.88 8.29 -25.00
C THR A 342 -17.39 8.57 -24.76
N GLU A 343 -17.07 9.40 -23.78
CA GLU A 343 -15.70 9.58 -23.33
C GLU A 343 -15.25 8.38 -22.50
N ILE A 344 -14.08 7.83 -22.80
CA ILE A 344 -13.50 6.66 -22.14
C ILE A 344 -12.18 7.08 -21.50
N ASN A 345 -12.12 7.00 -20.17
CA ASN A 345 -10.96 7.41 -19.40
C ASN A 345 -10.35 6.20 -18.68
N ILE A 346 -9.06 5.96 -18.90
CA ILE A 346 -8.28 4.90 -18.23
C ILE A 346 -7.30 5.58 -17.29
N GLN A 347 -7.53 5.45 -15.99
CA GLN A 347 -6.79 6.19 -14.95
C GLN A 347 -6.34 5.28 -13.84
N ASN A 348 -5.19 5.61 -13.21
CA ASN A 348 -4.65 4.92 -12.05
C ASN A 348 -4.50 3.40 -12.30
N LEU A 349 -3.83 3.00 -13.38
CA LEU A 349 -3.49 1.61 -13.59
C LEU A 349 -2.55 1.12 -12.49
N VAL A 350 -2.91 0.02 -11.86
CA VAL A 350 -2.14 -0.56 -10.75
C VAL A 350 -1.24 -1.67 -11.28
N PHE A 351 0.06 -1.43 -11.28
CA PHE A 351 1.06 -2.41 -11.61
C PHE A 351 1.69 -2.95 -10.32
N GLN A 352 1.46 -4.22 -10.04
CA GLN A 352 2.03 -4.87 -8.86
C GLN A 352 3.55 -5.04 -9.01
N GLY A 353 4.27 -5.07 -7.88
CA GLY A 353 5.66 -5.48 -7.86
C GLY A 353 5.82 -6.95 -8.25
N GLY A 354 6.97 -7.31 -8.80
CA GLY A 354 7.26 -8.67 -9.24
C GLY A 354 6.70 -9.05 -10.61
N VAL A 355 5.90 -8.20 -11.24
CA VAL A 355 5.33 -8.46 -12.57
C VAL A 355 6.39 -8.29 -13.65
N GLN A 356 6.47 -9.25 -14.55
CA GLN A 356 7.30 -9.16 -15.75
C GLN A 356 6.58 -8.33 -16.80
N LEU A 357 7.18 -7.23 -17.24
CA LEU A 357 6.62 -6.33 -18.24
C LEU A 357 7.53 -6.23 -19.46
N GLY A 358 6.92 -6.24 -20.64
CA GLY A 358 7.59 -6.08 -21.92
C GLY A 358 6.94 -5.01 -22.80
N VAL A 359 7.73 -4.39 -23.65
CA VAL A 359 7.19 -3.52 -24.71
C VAL A 359 6.30 -4.35 -25.63
N GLY A 360 5.06 -3.89 -25.85
CA GLY A 360 4.04 -4.59 -26.60
C GLY A 360 3.05 -5.40 -25.74
N ASP A 361 3.32 -5.58 -24.43
CA ASP A 361 2.33 -6.14 -23.53
C ASP A 361 1.08 -5.26 -23.53
N SER A 362 -0.09 -5.89 -23.47
CA SER A 362 -1.34 -5.18 -23.66
C SER A 362 -2.49 -5.76 -22.83
N MET A 363 -3.48 -4.92 -22.55
CA MET A 363 -4.69 -5.26 -21.80
C MET A 363 -5.90 -4.61 -22.49
N SER A 364 -6.96 -5.38 -22.72
CA SER A 364 -8.19 -4.86 -23.30
C SER A 364 -9.08 -4.25 -22.24
N PHE A 365 -9.48 -2.99 -22.40
CA PHE A 365 -10.35 -2.29 -21.46
C PHE A 365 -11.83 -2.42 -21.82
N ILE A 366 -12.14 -2.40 -23.10
CA ILE A 366 -13.49 -2.63 -23.61
C ILE A 366 -13.37 -3.54 -24.84
N SER A 367 -14.26 -4.49 -24.95
CA SER A 367 -14.50 -5.25 -26.18
C SER A 367 -15.98 -5.53 -26.39
N GLY A 368 -16.41 -5.67 -27.63
CA GLY A 368 -17.77 -6.01 -27.99
C GLY A 368 -17.98 -5.88 -29.50
N ASP A 369 -19.21 -6.04 -29.94
CA ASP A 369 -19.59 -5.88 -31.35
C ASP A 369 -20.33 -4.55 -31.59
N ASP A 370 -20.10 -3.89 -32.70
CA ASP A 370 -20.82 -2.65 -33.16
C ASP A 370 -20.74 -1.48 -32.16
N LEU A 371 -19.64 -1.33 -31.40
CA LEU A 371 -19.46 -0.28 -30.39
C LEU A 371 -19.20 1.09 -31.01
N GLN A 372 -18.44 1.16 -32.09
CA GLN A 372 -18.07 2.36 -32.87
C GLN A 372 -17.37 3.43 -31.99
N ILE A 373 -16.42 3.02 -31.17
CA ILE A 373 -15.63 3.91 -30.30
C ILE A 373 -14.74 4.81 -31.16
N ASP A 374 -14.72 6.12 -30.87
CA ASP A 374 -13.85 7.08 -31.51
C ASP A 374 -12.53 7.24 -30.71
N GLN A 375 -11.37 7.17 -31.39
CA GLN A 375 -10.06 7.36 -30.76
C GLN A 375 -9.93 8.70 -30.03
N ASP A 376 -10.53 9.76 -30.59
CA ASP A 376 -10.49 11.12 -30.01
C ASP A 376 -11.26 11.22 -28.67
N LYS A 377 -12.05 10.21 -28.34
CA LYS A 377 -12.83 10.08 -27.10
C LYS A 377 -12.13 9.22 -26.03
N VAL A 378 -10.97 8.63 -26.36
CA VAL A 378 -10.23 7.76 -25.42
C VAL A 378 -9.05 8.51 -24.84
N SER A 379 -8.99 8.58 -23.53
CA SER A 379 -7.84 9.09 -22.76
C SER A 379 -7.30 8.03 -21.81
N ALA A 380 -5.98 8.05 -21.59
CA ALA A 380 -5.33 7.17 -20.66
C ALA A 380 -4.11 7.84 -20.03
N ASP A 381 -3.76 7.42 -18.82
CA ASP A 381 -2.48 7.80 -18.21
C ASP A 381 -1.32 7.25 -19.07
N GLY A 382 -0.47 8.16 -19.55
CA GLY A 382 0.63 7.79 -20.44
C GLY A 382 1.84 7.17 -19.71
N ASN A 383 1.98 7.40 -18.42
CA ASN A 383 3.08 6.88 -17.60
C ASN A 383 2.57 5.86 -16.60
N PHE A 384 3.40 4.86 -16.30
CA PHE A 384 3.13 3.88 -15.25
C PHE A 384 4.36 3.62 -14.39
N THR A 385 4.12 3.09 -13.19
CA THR A 385 5.14 2.58 -12.26
C THR A 385 4.67 1.23 -11.74
N ALA A 386 5.53 0.21 -11.85
CA ALA A 386 5.29 -1.14 -11.34
C ALA A 386 6.24 -1.41 -10.18
N GLY A 387 5.66 -1.73 -9.01
CA GLY A 387 6.43 -1.89 -7.78
C GLY A 387 7.31 -0.67 -7.49
N VAL A 388 8.57 -0.94 -7.18
CA VAL A 388 9.61 0.09 -6.92
C VAL A 388 10.74 0.06 -7.94
N THR A 389 10.65 -0.78 -8.99
CA THR A 389 11.79 -1.05 -9.89
C THR A 389 11.55 -0.63 -11.33
N ILE A 390 10.32 -0.71 -11.82
CA ILE A 390 9.99 -0.55 -13.23
C ILE A 390 9.06 0.63 -13.42
N GLY A 391 9.31 1.39 -14.48
CA GLY A 391 8.41 2.39 -14.99
C GLY A 391 8.41 2.41 -16.50
N GLY A 392 7.53 3.17 -17.09
CA GLY A 392 7.45 3.26 -18.52
C GLY A 392 6.29 4.09 -19.02
N THR A 393 6.02 3.92 -20.29
CA THR A 393 4.89 4.58 -20.97
C THR A 393 4.01 3.57 -21.66
N GLY A 394 2.72 3.88 -21.74
CA GLY A 394 1.75 3.14 -22.51
C GLY A 394 0.76 4.06 -23.22
N GLN A 395 -0.05 3.50 -24.05
CA GLN A 395 -1.09 4.22 -24.77
C GLN A 395 -2.34 3.37 -24.98
N ALA A 396 -3.48 3.99 -24.94
CA ALA A 396 -4.76 3.37 -25.28
C ALA A 396 -5.08 3.58 -26.76
N LEU A 397 -5.35 2.49 -27.46
CA LEU A 397 -5.68 2.52 -28.89
C LEU A 397 -7.03 1.83 -29.12
N VAL A 398 -7.81 2.44 -29.99
CA VAL A 398 -9.06 1.87 -30.51
C VAL A 398 -8.73 0.98 -31.69
N ALA A 399 -9.34 -0.20 -31.76
CA ALA A 399 -9.21 -1.09 -32.93
C ALA A 399 -9.82 -0.42 -34.20
N ALA A 400 -9.36 -0.86 -35.37
CA ALA A 400 -9.75 -0.25 -36.64
C ALA A 400 -11.27 -0.35 -36.95
N ASP A 401 -11.96 -1.35 -36.38
CA ASP A 401 -13.41 -1.53 -36.44
C ASP A 401 -14.19 -0.71 -35.41
N GLY A 402 -13.50 -0.08 -34.45
CA GLY A 402 -14.12 0.69 -33.37
C GLY A 402 -14.70 -0.16 -32.23
N ASP A 403 -14.41 -1.44 -32.18
CA ASP A 403 -15.09 -2.39 -31.31
C ASP A 403 -14.28 -2.80 -30.07
N SER A 404 -13.09 -2.24 -29.92
CA SER A 404 -12.30 -2.45 -28.69
C SER A 404 -11.36 -1.29 -28.38
N VAL A 405 -11.00 -1.16 -27.09
CA VAL A 405 -9.97 -0.27 -26.58
C VAL A 405 -8.91 -1.11 -25.88
N THR A 406 -7.68 -1.03 -26.35
CA THR A 406 -6.54 -1.76 -25.78
C THR A 406 -5.47 -0.80 -25.31
N TYR A 407 -5.03 -0.94 -24.06
CA TYR A 407 -3.85 -0.23 -23.54
C TYR A 407 -2.62 -1.10 -23.78
N THR A 408 -1.58 -0.52 -24.40
CA THR A 408 -0.35 -1.23 -24.79
C THR A 408 0.86 -0.50 -24.23
N LEU A 409 1.80 -1.24 -23.63
CA LEU A 409 3.05 -0.69 -23.13
C LEU A 409 3.97 -0.31 -24.29
N THR A 410 4.37 0.95 -24.37
CA THR A 410 5.23 1.49 -25.44
C THR A 410 6.69 1.63 -25.03
N SER A 411 6.96 1.77 -23.74
CA SER A 411 8.29 1.66 -23.17
C SER A 411 8.25 1.01 -21.79
N VAL A 412 9.31 0.27 -21.47
CA VAL A 412 9.53 -0.35 -20.15
C VAL A 412 10.98 -0.10 -19.79
N LYS A 413 11.25 0.51 -18.65
CA LYS A 413 12.58 0.85 -18.18
C LYS A 413 12.69 0.76 -16.67
N HIS A 414 13.92 0.71 -16.16
CA HIS A 414 14.16 0.89 -14.74
C HIS A 414 13.74 2.27 -14.27
N LEU A 415 13.29 2.34 -13.04
CA LEU A 415 13.19 3.60 -12.30
C LEU A 415 14.60 4.03 -11.85
N ASP A 416 14.90 5.31 -11.98
CA ASP A 416 16.20 5.88 -11.62
C ASP A 416 16.58 5.68 -10.14
N GLN A 417 15.59 5.48 -9.26
CA GLN A 417 15.81 5.19 -7.83
C GLN A 417 16.56 3.87 -7.57
N ILE A 418 16.65 2.96 -8.56
CA ILE A 418 17.39 1.70 -8.45
C ILE A 418 18.90 1.96 -8.34
N ASP A 419 19.39 3.04 -8.96
CA ASP A 419 20.80 3.42 -8.91
C ASP A 419 21.26 3.64 -7.46
N LEU A 420 20.38 4.17 -6.59
CA LEU A 420 20.68 4.33 -5.16
C LEU A 420 20.96 2.99 -4.45
N VAL A 421 20.31 1.93 -4.90
CA VAL A 421 20.49 0.58 -4.32
C VAL A 421 21.84 -0.01 -4.77
N ALA A 422 22.21 0.16 -6.05
CA ALA A 422 23.49 -0.27 -6.59
C ALA A 422 24.66 0.51 -5.93
N GLU A 423 24.52 1.82 -5.78
CA GLU A 423 25.49 2.66 -5.07
C GLU A 423 25.72 2.20 -3.63
N ASN A 424 24.64 1.88 -2.90
CA ASN A 424 24.76 1.37 -1.54
C ASN A 424 25.58 0.07 -1.48
N ARG A 425 25.48 -0.78 -2.47
CA ARG A 425 26.27 -2.01 -2.55
C ARG A 425 27.76 -1.73 -2.65
N ALA A 426 28.16 -0.80 -3.51
CA ALA A 426 29.56 -0.36 -3.64
C ALA A 426 30.10 0.24 -2.33
N VAL A 427 29.28 1.06 -1.67
CA VAL A 427 29.62 1.65 -0.36
C VAL A 427 29.85 0.61 0.71
N ALA A 428 29.02 -0.37 0.76
CA ALA A 428 29.13 -1.43 1.76
C ALA A 428 30.47 -2.17 1.61
N ALA A 429 30.91 -2.46 0.39
CA ALA A 429 32.22 -3.03 0.11
C ALA A 429 33.36 -2.07 0.49
N ALA A 430 33.25 -0.78 0.13
CA ALA A 430 34.23 0.23 0.52
C ALA A 430 34.39 0.35 2.05
N PHE A 431 33.30 0.20 2.81
CA PHE A 431 33.36 0.24 4.26
C PHE A 431 34.06 -0.98 4.85
N VAL A 432 33.85 -2.18 4.30
CA VAL A 432 34.59 -3.39 4.68
C VAL A 432 36.09 -3.23 4.39
N ASN A 433 36.47 -2.60 3.28
CA ASN A 433 37.86 -2.33 2.92
C ASN A 433 38.61 -1.48 3.98
N GLN A 434 37.92 -0.58 4.67
CA GLN A 434 38.52 0.23 5.76
C GLN A 434 38.93 -0.64 6.98
N GLY A 435 38.25 -1.76 7.20
CA GLY A 435 38.67 -2.75 8.19
C GLY A 435 40.03 -3.37 7.83
N THR A 436 40.28 -3.65 6.54
CA THR A 436 41.60 -4.17 6.09
C THR A 436 42.70 -3.13 6.28
N ASP A 437 42.41 -1.84 6.04
CA ASP A 437 43.35 -0.76 6.30
C ASP A 437 43.74 -0.73 7.80
N LEU A 438 42.76 -0.83 8.71
CA LEU A 438 42.99 -0.86 10.14
C LEU A 438 43.85 -2.05 10.57
N ILE A 439 43.69 -3.23 9.98
CA ILE A 439 44.51 -4.41 10.28
C ILE A 439 45.96 -4.19 9.86
N SER A 440 46.19 -3.68 8.66
CA SER A 440 47.54 -3.36 8.16
C SER A 440 48.22 -2.27 9.02
N ASP A 441 47.49 -1.22 9.39
CA ASP A 441 48.01 -0.14 10.27
C ASP A 441 48.31 -0.68 11.66
N SER A 442 47.51 -1.63 12.16
CA SER A 442 47.73 -2.28 13.46
C SER A 442 49.00 -3.17 13.49
N LEU A 443 49.30 -3.86 12.37
CA LEU A 443 50.55 -4.61 12.22
C LEU A 443 51.75 -3.67 12.22
N ASP A 444 51.66 -2.54 11.49
CA ASP A 444 52.72 -1.53 11.50
C ASP A 444 52.92 -0.91 12.89
N ALA A 445 51.86 -0.71 13.67
CA ALA A 445 51.95 -0.17 15.02
C ALA A 445 52.57 -1.20 16.01
N LEU A 446 52.22 -2.48 15.85
CA LEU A 446 52.80 -3.56 16.66
C LEU A 446 54.29 -3.74 16.44
N SER A 447 54.80 -3.52 15.21
CA SER A 447 56.22 -3.64 14.90
C SER A 447 57.08 -2.47 15.42
N ARG A 448 56.45 -1.38 15.86
CA ARG A 448 57.11 -0.24 16.50
C ARG A 448 57.25 -0.40 18.04
N ASP A 449 56.74 -1.47 18.60
CA ASP A 449 56.85 -1.79 20.04
C ASP A 449 58.00 -2.76 20.25
N ASP A 450 59.09 -2.29 20.87
CA ASP A 450 60.34 -3.04 21.08
C ASP A 450 60.22 -4.18 22.08
N ASN A 451 59.04 -4.46 22.67
CA ASN A 451 58.84 -5.52 23.66
C ASN A 451 58.56 -6.86 22.99
N TYR A 452 59.27 -7.90 23.33
CA TYR A 452 58.99 -9.27 22.91
C TYR A 452 57.97 -9.95 23.86
N GLY A 453 57.31 -10.97 23.34
CA GLY A 453 56.39 -11.80 24.12
C GLY A 453 54.93 -11.65 23.70
N ILE A 454 54.03 -11.96 24.60
CA ILE A 454 52.60 -11.86 24.36
C ILE A 454 52.17 -10.41 24.42
N LYS A 455 51.47 -9.97 23.38
CA LYS A 455 50.90 -8.62 23.28
C LYS A 455 49.40 -8.68 23.14
N THR A 456 48.68 -7.80 23.81
CA THR A 456 47.26 -7.50 23.49
C THR A 456 47.18 -6.12 22.91
N PHE A 457 46.31 -5.94 21.91
CA PHE A 457 46.11 -4.66 21.28
C PHE A 457 44.64 -4.36 21.01
N ALA A 458 44.30 -3.10 21.05
CA ALA A 458 43.00 -2.59 20.65
C ALA A 458 43.20 -1.32 19.84
N ALA A 459 42.59 -1.28 18.67
CA ALA A 459 42.63 -0.09 17.82
C ALA A 459 41.20 0.32 17.41
N VAL A 460 41.02 1.64 17.26
CA VAL A 460 39.81 2.25 16.75
C VAL A 460 40.18 3.21 15.63
N HIS A 461 39.45 3.12 14.54
CA HIS A 461 39.62 3.94 13.36
C HIS A 461 38.30 4.63 13.04
N GLY A 462 38.28 5.96 13.04
CA GLY A 462 37.17 6.78 12.61
C GLY A 462 37.42 7.33 11.22
N ASN A 463 36.39 7.39 10.37
CA ASN A 463 36.52 7.89 9.01
C ASN A 463 35.36 8.79 8.60
N ARG A 464 35.67 9.68 7.67
CA ARG A 464 34.72 10.42 6.85
C ARG A 464 35.25 10.42 5.42
N SER A 465 34.65 9.57 4.60
CA SER A 465 35.08 9.35 3.23
C SER A 465 33.95 9.65 2.24
N LYS A 466 34.34 10.12 1.08
CA LYS A 466 33.50 10.24 -0.11
C LYS A 466 34.13 9.35 -1.18
N TYR A 467 33.30 8.62 -1.91
CA TYR A 467 33.69 7.81 -3.07
C TYR A 467 33.03 8.35 -4.32
N ASP A 468 33.76 8.38 -5.42
CA ASP A 468 33.28 8.81 -6.74
C ASP A 468 32.71 7.58 -7.48
N VAL A 469 31.40 7.31 -7.28
CA VAL A 469 30.66 6.17 -7.83
C VAL A 469 29.41 6.65 -8.59
N ASN A 470 29.58 7.56 -9.54
CA ASN A 470 28.51 8.23 -10.29
C ASN A 470 27.60 9.16 -9.44
N SER A 471 27.76 9.19 -8.14
CA SER A 471 27.04 10.07 -7.22
C SER A 471 27.92 10.57 -6.07
N ASP A 472 27.44 11.58 -5.35
CA ASP A 472 28.08 12.09 -4.13
C ASP A 472 27.79 11.20 -2.92
N LEU A 473 28.52 10.08 -2.84
CA LEU A 473 28.37 9.11 -1.78
C LEU A 473 29.26 9.42 -0.58
N LYS A 474 28.66 9.63 0.59
CA LYS A 474 29.39 9.97 1.83
C LYS A 474 29.21 8.87 2.87
N ILE A 475 30.33 8.40 3.41
CA ILE A 475 30.38 7.44 4.53
C ILE A 475 30.98 8.12 5.74
N ASN A 476 30.32 8.00 6.89
CA ASN A 476 30.89 8.35 8.19
C ASN A 476 30.78 7.09 9.07
N GLY A 477 31.89 6.66 9.60
CA GLY A 477 31.87 5.43 10.40
C GLY A 477 33.11 5.28 11.27
N TRP A 478 33.10 4.22 12.04
CA TRP A 478 34.23 3.78 12.82
C TRP A 478 34.39 2.26 12.69
N SER A 479 35.62 1.81 12.83
CA SER A 479 36.00 0.41 12.86
C SER A 479 36.87 0.18 14.09
N SER A 480 36.80 -0.98 14.66
CA SER A 480 37.65 -1.37 15.78
C SER A 480 38.19 -2.77 15.60
N ILE A 481 39.33 -3.02 16.17
CA ILE A 481 39.99 -4.32 16.23
C ILE A 481 40.50 -4.54 17.65
N VAL A 482 40.30 -5.75 18.14
CA VAL A 482 40.89 -6.20 19.43
C VAL A 482 41.55 -7.54 19.17
N GLY A 483 42.80 -7.68 19.60
CA GLY A 483 43.53 -8.88 19.32
C GLY A 483 44.56 -9.24 20.38
N VAL A 484 45.07 -10.45 20.25
CA VAL A 484 46.18 -10.97 21.02
C VAL A 484 47.22 -11.59 20.06
N GLY A 485 48.45 -11.31 20.26
CA GLY A 485 49.53 -11.79 19.43
C GLY A 485 50.76 -12.17 20.25
N ASN A 486 51.78 -12.61 19.56
CA ASN A 486 53.10 -12.94 20.15
C ASN A 486 54.19 -12.47 19.19
N GLU A 487 55.20 -11.88 19.73
CA GLU A 487 56.40 -11.50 18.99
C GLU A 487 57.62 -12.20 19.53
N LYS A 488 58.43 -12.76 18.65
CA LYS A 488 59.61 -13.53 19.00
C LYS A 488 60.71 -13.35 17.99
N ASN A 489 61.95 -13.09 18.49
CA ASN A 489 63.14 -13.17 17.63
C ASN A 489 63.43 -14.65 17.30
N ILE A 490 63.61 -14.95 16.03
CA ILE A 490 63.87 -16.30 15.49
C ILE A 490 65.28 -16.43 14.90
N GLY A 491 66.20 -15.53 15.29
CA GLY A 491 67.62 -15.60 15.01
C GLY A 491 68.11 -14.90 13.73
N ASN A 492 67.20 -14.59 12.79
CA ASN A 492 67.50 -13.82 11.60
C ASN A 492 66.47 -12.68 11.37
N GLY A 493 65.73 -12.37 12.42
CA GLY A 493 64.70 -11.36 12.44
C GLY A 493 63.59 -11.64 13.43
N ASP A 494 62.61 -10.74 13.45
CA ASP A 494 61.48 -10.77 14.37
C ASP A 494 60.22 -11.29 13.68
N PHE A 495 59.57 -12.24 14.28
CA PHE A 495 58.32 -12.82 13.82
C PHE A 495 57.18 -12.49 14.80
N SER A 496 56.21 -11.70 14.30
CA SER A 496 55.00 -11.33 15.00
C SER A 496 53.82 -12.03 14.36
N TRP A 497 52.88 -12.53 15.16
CA TRP A 497 51.62 -13.08 14.68
C TRP A 497 50.51 -12.82 15.72
N GLY A 498 49.27 -12.77 15.28
CA GLY A 498 48.13 -12.58 16.16
C GLY A 498 46.81 -13.02 15.59
N VAL A 499 45.86 -13.13 16.48
CA VAL A 499 44.45 -13.34 16.16
C VAL A 499 43.65 -12.12 16.61
N PHE A 500 42.62 -11.79 15.90
CA PHE A 500 41.82 -10.59 16.20
C PHE A 500 40.35 -10.79 15.94
N TYR A 501 39.54 -10.00 16.62
CA TYR A 501 38.16 -9.72 16.34
C TYR A 501 38.04 -8.29 15.82
N GLU A 502 37.21 -8.10 14.80
CA GLU A 502 36.94 -6.78 14.21
C GLU A 502 35.44 -6.45 14.20
N ASN A 503 35.14 -5.17 14.32
CA ASN A 503 33.78 -4.63 14.22
C ASN A 503 33.83 -3.25 13.59
N GLY A 504 32.83 -2.93 12.77
CA GLY A 504 32.66 -1.62 12.22
C GLY A 504 31.17 -1.21 12.20
N SER A 505 30.93 0.07 12.40
CA SER A 505 29.61 0.67 12.29
C SER A 505 29.72 2.01 11.58
N GLY A 506 28.88 2.23 10.57
CA GLY A 506 28.88 3.44 9.77
C GLY A 506 27.48 3.81 9.31
N ASN A 507 27.34 5.06 8.95
CA ASN A 507 26.16 5.58 8.25
C ASN A 507 26.62 6.14 6.92
N TYR A 508 25.78 5.95 5.92
CA TYR A 508 25.99 6.55 4.61
C TYR A 508 24.81 7.40 4.19
N ARG A 509 25.09 8.28 3.24
CA ARG A 509 24.09 9.16 2.65
C ARG A 509 24.39 9.32 1.19
N THR A 510 23.37 9.05 0.36
CA THR A 510 23.40 9.27 -1.08
C THR A 510 22.51 10.43 -1.44
N TYR A 511 22.91 11.21 -2.44
CA TYR A 511 22.13 12.29 -3.02
C TYR A 511 22.20 12.15 -4.53
N ASN A 512 21.06 11.85 -5.14
CA ASN A 512 20.93 11.81 -6.59
C ASN A 512 19.81 12.73 -7.03
N GLU A 513 20.00 13.38 -8.17
CA GLU A 513 18.99 14.19 -8.84
C GLU A 513 18.58 13.48 -10.13
N PHE A 514 17.32 13.05 -10.18
CA PHE A 514 16.73 12.43 -11.36
C PHE A 514 15.52 13.26 -11.82
N ASN A 515 15.49 13.67 -13.07
CA ASN A 515 14.39 14.44 -13.66
C ASN A 515 13.96 15.69 -12.86
N ASN A 516 14.92 16.42 -12.27
CA ASN A 516 14.73 17.56 -11.36
C ASN A 516 14.06 17.20 -10.02
N GLU A 517 14.00 15.94 -9.66
CA GLU A 517 13.63 15.50 -8.31
C GLU A 517 14.84 15.00 -7.55
N PHE A 518 14.99 15.45 -6.29
CA PHE A 518 16.07 15.02 -5.42
C PHE A 518 15.64 13.77 -4.65
N PHE A 519 16.41 12.70 -4.87
CA PHE A 519 16.29 11.47 -4.09
C PHE A 519 17.42 11.42 -3.06
N ARG A 520 17.05 11.15 -1.81
CA ARG A 520 17.98 10.96 -0.71
C ARG A 520 17.79 9.58 -0.11
N GLY A 521 18.84 8.77 -0.12
CA GLY A 521 18.94 7.54 0.63
C GLY A 521 19.78 7.74 1.90
N ASP A 522 19.22 7.40 3.07
CA ASP A 522 19.96 7.29 4.32
C ASP A 522 20.08 5.81 4.67
N GLY A 523 21.25 5.36 5.11
CA GLY A 523 21.44 3.98 5.52
C GLY A 523 22.52 3.78 6.56
N SER A 524 22.58 2.57 7.09
CA SER A 524 23.56 2.12 8.08
C SER A 524 24.29 0.87 7.60
N LEU A 525 25.53 0.75 8.02
CA LEU A 525 26.44 -0.35 7.73
C LEU A 525 27.00 -0.87 9.02
N VAL A 526 27.01 -2.19 9.19
CA VAL A 526 27.65 -2.85 10.33
C VAL A 526 28.36 -4.09 9.82
N TYR A 527 29.63 -4.25 10.18
CA TYR A 527 30.30 -5.52 9.96
C TYR A 527 30.92 -6.06 11.25
N ASN A 528 31.03 -7.38 11.33
CA ASN A 528 31.67 -8.12 12.41
C ASN A 528 32.44 -9.27 11.80
N GLY A 529 33.65 -9.49 12.27
CA GLY A 529 34.50 -10.55 11.78
C GLY A 529 35.65 -10.86 12.67
N GLY A 530 36.55 -11.65 12.16
CA GLY A 530 37.79 -11.95 12.82
C GLY A 530 38.81 -12.54 11.86
N GLY A 531 40.03 -12.64 12.31
CA GLY A 531 41.11 -13.11 11.45
C GLY A 531 42.39 -13.35 12.16
N ILE A 532 43.42 -13.59 11.35
CA ILE A 532 44.82 -13.78 11.76
C ILE A 532 45.70 -12.82 10.96
N ALA A 533 46.77 -12.35 11.56
CA ALA A 533 47.76 -11.51 10.92
C ALA A 533 49.18 -11.93 11.36
N ALA A 534 50.15 -11.74 10.48
CA ALA A 534 51.55 -12.03 10.78
C ALA A 534 52.48 -11.08 10.03
N ARG A 535 53.63 -10.79 10.64
CA ARG A 535 54.74 -10.04 10.06
C ARG A 535 56.06 -10.70 10.40
N PHE A 536 56.95 -10.74 9.42
CA PHE A 536 58.31 -11.17 9.61
C PHE A 536 59.26 -10.07 9.13
N GLU A 537 60.06 -9.52 10.02
CA GLU A 537 61.01 -8.46 9.73
C GLU A 537 62.43 -9.01 9.96
N GLN A 538 63.25 -8.98 8.93
CA GLN A 538 64.64 -9.44 8.97
C GLN A 538 65.55 -8.38 9.60
N ASP A 539 66.68 -8.80 10.16
CA ASP A 539 67.71 -7.91 10.72
C ASP A 539 68.23 -6.85 9.75
N ASN A 540 68.07 -7.05 8.44
CA ASN A 540 68.45 -6.11 7.39
C ASN A 540 67.35 -5.08 7.04
N GLY A 541 66.25 -5.08 7.82
CA GLY A 541 65.12 -4.20 7.67
C GLY A 541 64.09 -4.60 6.56
N VAL A 542 64.32 -5.71 5.87
CA VAL A 542 63.33 -6.23 4.89
C VAL A 542 62.22 -6.98 5.66
N TYR A 543 60.94 -6.64 5.36
CA TYR A 543 59.83 -7.31 5.98
C TYR A 543 58.82 -7.82 4.99
N THR A 544 58.03 -8.82 5.45
CA THR A 544 56.84 -9.29 4.77
C THR A 544 55.70 -9.37 5.82
N GLU A 545 54.51 -9.02 5.40
CA GLU A 545 53.31 -9.10 6.28
C GLU A 545 52.12 -9.64 5.52
N GLY A 546 51.12 -10.09 6.26
CA GLY A 546 49.86 -10.51 5.69
C GLY A 546 48.80 -10.78 6.73
N SER A 547 47.56 -10.81 6.27
CA SER A 547 46.40 -11.17 7.08
C SER A 547 45.35 -11.94 6.27
N LEU A 548 44.58 -12.74 7.03
CA LEU A 548 43.35 -13.37 6.52
C LEU A 548 42.23 -13.03 7.49
N ARG A 549 41.08 -12.67 6.95
CA ARG A 549 39.90 -12.34 7.74
C ARG A 549 38.60 -12.83 7.08
N ALA A 550 37.56 -13.02 7.89
CA ALA A 550 36.21 -13.34 7.42
C ALA A 550 35.17 -12.76 8.39
N GLY A 551 34.01 -12.45 7.90
CA GLY A 551 32.95 -11.90 8.71
C GLY A 551 31.63 -11.72 7.96
N MET A 552 30.73 -11.01 8.61
CA MET A 552 29.42 -10.67 8.08
C MET A 552 29.25 -9.16 7.99
N LEU A 553 28.68 -8.71 6.89
CA LEU A 553 28.34 -7.32 6.59
C LEU A 553 26.81 -7.23 6.55
N LYS A 554 26.26 -6.26 7.27
CA LYS A 554 24.84 -5.87 7.21
C LYS A 554 24.74 -4.45 6.69
N SER A 555 23.84 -4.26 5.76
CA SER A 555 23.52 -2.98 5.14
C SER A 555 22.01 -2.75 5.21
N GLU A 556 21.61 -1.59 5.67
CA GLU A 556 20.21 -1.16 5.68
C GLU A 556 20.07 0.18 4.96
N MET A 557 19.02 0.33 4.20
CA MET A 557 18.61 1.60 3.60
C MET A 557 17.16 1.90 3.96
N THR A 558 16.85 3.15 4.29
CA THR A 558 15.51 3.56 4.70
C THR A 558 14.92 4.56 3.74
N ASN A 559 13.62 4.38 3.41
CA ASN A 559 12.77 5.36 2.70
C ASN A 559 13.27 5.86 1.33
N ALA A 560 14.15 5.12 0.66
CA ALA A 560 14.74 5.56 -0.60
C ALA A 560 13.99 5.10 -1.85
N LEU A 561 13.15 4.08 -1.73
CA LEU A 561 12.37 3.53 -2.84
C LEU A 561 10.91 3.93 -2.69
N LYS A 562 10.28 4.34 -3.80
CA LYS A 562 8.86 4.72 -3.83
C LYS A 562 8.13 3.91 -4.89
N ASP A 563 6.92 3.45 -4.55
CA ASP A 563 5.99 2.87 -5.53
C ASP A 563 5.20 3.96 -6.28
N GLY A 564 4.38 3.53 -7.23
CA GLY A 564 3.52 4.42 -8.01
C GLY A 564 2.47 5.18 -7.20
N ALA A 565 2.13 4.70 -6.01
CA ALA A 565 1.21 5.35 -5.07
C ALA A 565 1.93 6.35 -4.12
N GLY A 566 3.28 6.44 -4.21
CA GLY A 566 4.10 7.32 -3.37
C GLY A 566 4.45 6.76 -1.99
N ASN A 567 4.17 5.49 -1.72
CA ASN A 567 4.62 4.82 -0.50
C ASN A 567 6.13 4.64 -0.52
N SER A 568 6.77 4.85 0.63
CA SER A 568 8.24 4.75 0.75
C SER A 568 8.65 3.43 1.40
N TYR A 569 9.69 2.82 0.85
CA TYR A 569 10.23 1.53 1.27
C TYR A 569 11.73 1.61 1.54
N GLY A 570 12.22 0.72 2.39
CA GLY A 570 13.63 0.47 2.64
C GLY A 570 13.93 -1.01 2.49
N TYR A 571 15.20 -1.38 2.57
CA TYR A 571 15.63 -2.78 2.54
C TYR A 571 16.75 -3.06 3.52
N LYS A 572 17.01 -4.36 3.76
CA LYS A 572 18.14 -4.90 4.51
C LYS A 572 18.81 -5.98 3.69
N SER A 573 20.14 -5.94 3.70
CA SER A 573 21.00 -6.91 3.03
C SER A 573 22.05 -7.45 4.00
N GLU A 574 22.34 -8.74 3.91
CA GLU A 574 23.36 -9.41 4.71
C GLU A 574 24.28 -10.20 3.77
N SER A 575 25.58 -9.98 3.87
CA SER A 575 26.58 -10.65 3.04
C SER A 575 27.75 -11.14 3.89
N THR A 576 28.30 -12.29 3.56
CA THR A 576 29.58 -12.75 4.10
C THR A 576 30.72 -12.05 3.35
N TYR A 577 31.80 -11.70 4.04
CA TYR A 577 32.99 -11.21 3.40
C TYR A 577 34.23 -12.01 3.81
N TYR A 578 35.19 -12.07 2.89
CA TYR A 578 36.52 -12.65 3.09
C TYR A 578 37.56 -11.62 2.65
N GLY A 579 38.63 -11.48 3.41
CA GLY A 579 39.69 -10.57 3.08
C GLY A 579 41.08 -11.19 3.29
N ALA A 580 42.00 -10.78 2.45
CA ALA A 580 43.40 -11.08 2.56
C ALA A 580 44.23 -9.84 2.27
N HIS A 581 45.37 -9.67 2.94
CA HIS A 581 46.35 -8.72 2.52
C HIS A 581 47.76 -9.34 2.56
N LEU A 582 48.63 -8.85 1.68
CA LEU A 582 50.05 -9.20 1.61
C LEU A 582 50.85 -7.90 1.41
N GLY A 583 51.85 -7.71 2.23
CA GLY A 583 52.75 -6.57 2.18
C GLY A 583 54.21 -7.00 2.16
N VAL A 584 55.00 -6.18 1.50
CA VAL A 584 56.47 -6.28 1.47
C VAL A 584 57.07 -4.90 1.58
N GLY A 585 58.09 -4.70 2.37
CA GLY A 585 58.75 -3.42 2.50
C GLY A 585 60.17 -3.54 3.01
N LYS A 586 60.80 -2.36 3.10
CA LYS A 586 62.14 -2.25 3.63
C LYS A 586 62.28 -1.00 4.49
N ILE A 587 62.63 -1.16 5.74
CA ILE A 587 63.02 -0.12 6.66
C ILE A 587 64.49 0.19 6.42
N ILE A 588 64.81 1.43 6.08
CA ILE A 588 66.15 1.94 5.80
C ILE A 588 66.49 2.96 6.88
N SER A 589 67.42 2.63 7.79
CA SER A 589 67.91 3.58 8.79
C SER A 589 68.76 4.66 8.10
N LEU A 590 68.25 5.87 8.08
CA LEU A 590 68.95 7.02 7.53
C LEU A 590 69.99 7.61 8.50
N ASN A 591 69.71 7.53 9.78
CA ASN A 591 70.55 7.84 10.92
C ASN A 591 70.01 7.20 12.19
N GLU A 592 70.66 7.41 13.34
CA GLU A 592 70.26 6.81 14.63
C GLU A 592 68.82 7.10 15.04
N SER A 593 68.27 8.25 14.65
CA SER A 593 66.92 8.70 15.04
C SER A 593 65.88 8.68 13.96
N THR A 594 66.25 8.28 12.72
CA THR A 594 65.35 8.44 11.55
C THR A 594 65.38 7.22 10.65
N ASP A 595 64.23 6.64 10.39
CA ASP A 595 64.02 5.53 9.46
C ASP A 595 63.11 5.93 8.31
N LEU A 596 63.39 5.39 7.13
CA LEU A 596 62.55 5.47 5.94
C LEU A 596 62.03 4.07 5.63
N ASP A 597 60.77 3.86 5.74
CA ASP A 597 60.07 2.64 5.32
C ASP A 597 59.50 2.85 3.88
N VAL A 598 59.85 1.94 2.97
CA VAL A 598 59.30 1.92 1.61
C VAL A 598 58.59 0.60 1.42
N TYR A 599 57.31 0.62 1.04
CA TYR A 599 56.46 -0.54 1.03
C TYR A 599 55.55 -0.65 -0.20
N GLY A 600 55.15 -1.89 -0.48
CA GLY A 600 54.06 -2.25 -1.36
C GLY A 600 53.11 -3.24 -0.66
N LYS A 601 51.83 -2.95 -0.66
CA LYS A 601 50.79 -3.77 0.00
C LYS A 601 49.68 -4.07 -1.01
N PHE A 602 49.29 -5.33 -1.13
CA PHE A 602 48.17 -5.77 -1.92
C PHE A 602 47.03 -6.21 -1.00
N PHE A 603 45.82 -5.76 -1.27
CA PHE A 603 44.63 -6.04 -0.50
C PHE A 603 43.61 -6.70 -1.41
N HIS A 604 43.07 -7.81 -0.98
CA HIS A 604 41.98 -8.52 -1.63
C HIS A 604 40.80 -8.61 -0.67
N THR A 605 39.60 -8.23 -1.11
CA THR A 605 38.35 -8.40 -0.35
C THR A 605 37.30 -8.93 -1.30
N TYR A 606 36.64 -10.01 -0.90
CA TYR A 606 35.50 -10.60 -1.58
C TYR A 606 34.28 -10.50 -0.67
N THR A 607 33.18 -10.00 -1.18
CA THR A 607 31.89 -9.90 -0.50
C THR A 607 30.85 -10.68 -1.28
N ASP A 608 30.21 -11.67 -0.66
CA ASP A 608 29.18 -12.50 -1.29
C ASP A 608 28.01 -11.67 -1.79
N GLY A 609 27.31 -12.19 -2.81
CA GLY A 609 26.04 -11.67 -3.26
C GLY A 609 24.94 -11.81 -2.22
N ASP A 610 23.81 -11.16 -2.45
CA ASP A 610 22.62 -11.27 -1.61
C ASP A 610 21.36 -11.05 -2.44
N SER A 611 20.20 -11.51 -1.96
CA SER A 611 18.92 -11.28 -2.60
C SER A 611 17.84 -10.96 -1.56
N PHE A 612 17.00 -9.99 -1.89
CA PHE A 612 15.89 -9.55 -1.03
C PHE A 612 14.72 -9.06 -1.89
N GLU A 613 13.58 -8.85 -1.24
CA GLU A 613 12.37 -8.33 -1.90
C GLU A 613 11.92 -7.01 -1.24
N VAL A 614 11.45 -6.08 -2.07
CA VAL A 614 10.87 -4.80 -1.64
C VAL A 614 9.60 -4.55 -2.44
N ALA A 615 8.47 -4.39 -1.76
CA ALA A 615 7.17 -4.16 -2.39
C ALA A 615 6.82 -5.19 -3.49
N GLY A 616 7.25 -6.46 -3.32
CA GLY A 616 7.07 -7.54 -4.30
C GLY A 616 8.13 -7.61 -5.41
N ASP A 617 9.01 -6.61 -5.51
CA ASP A 617 10.11 -6.60 -6.48
C ASP A 617 11.33 -7.32 -5.93
N LYS A 618 11.92 -8.21 -6.72
CA LYS A 618 13.13 -8.95 -6.39
C LYS A 618 14.38 -8.15 -6.76
N PHE A 619 15.31 -8.04 -5.82
CA PHE A 619 16.64 -7.49 -5.98
C PHE A 619 17.68 -8.58 -5.78
N GLU A 620 18.69 -8.60 -6.63
CA GLU A 620 19.82 -9.52 -6.57
C GLU A 620 21.13 -8.73 -6.67
N PHE A 621 21.93 -8.76 -5.63
CA PHE A 621 23.29 -8.27 -5.62
C PHE A 621 24.25 -9.36 -6.05
N ASP A 622 25.08 -9.10 -7.04
CA ASP A 622 26.19 -9.97 -7.36
C ASP A 622 27.32 -9.83 -6.32
N SER A 623 28.26 -10.76 -6.30
CA SER A 623 29.44 -10.66 -5.46
C SER A 623 30.34 -9.52 -5.90
N ILE A 624 31.00 -8.87 -4.93
CA ILE A 624 31.99 -7.82 -5.22
C ILE A 624 33.37 -8.30 -4.86
N THR A 625 34.32 -8.12 -5.78
CA THR A 625 35.75 -8.32 -5.54
C THR A 625 36.45 -6.96 -5.57
N SER A 626 37.18 -6.62 -4.52
CA SER A 626 38.05 -5.44 -4.45
C SER A 626 39.51 -5.89 -4.37
N ASP A 627 40.30 -5.44 -5.32
CA ASP A 627 41.73 -5.70 -5.43
C ASP A 627 42.51 -4.38 -5.46
N ARG A 628 43.19 -4.05 -4.36
CA ARG A 628 43.91 -2.78 -4.21
C ARG A 628 45.41 -2.99 -4.10
N LEU A 629 46.18 -2.19 -4.82
CA LEU A 629 47.60 -2.12 -4.66
C LEU A 629 47.98 -0.75 -4.13
N ARG A 630 48.64 -0.72 -2.95
CA ARG A 630 49.17 0.48 -2.31
C ARG A 630 50.68 0.45 -2.34
N ILE A 631 51.30 1.54 -2.84
CA ILE A 631 52.74 1.75 -2.81
C ILE A 631 53.00 3.03 -2.04
N GLY A 632 53.87 3.00 -1.06
CA GLY A 632 54.08 4.14 -0.19
C GLY A 632 55.49 4.23 0.42
N ALA A 633 55.72 5.37 1.02
CA ALA A 633 56.91 5.60 1.84
C ALA A 633 56.52 6.35 3.11
N ARG A 634 57.12 5.97 4.24
CA ARG A 634 56.89 6.54 5.57
C ARG A 634 58.21 6.90 6.20
N LEU A 635 58.36 8.14 6.62
CA LEU A 635 59.52 8.65 7.34
C LEU A 635 59.18 8.68 8.83
N THR A 636 59.92 7.93 9.67
CA THR A 636 59.79 7.94 11.13
C THR A 636 60.97 8.71 11.70
N THR A 637 60.70 9.64 12.62
CA THR A 637 61.68 10.47 13.28
C THR A 637 61.60 10.33 14.80
N ASN A 638 62.71 10.63 15.48
CA ASN A 638 62.83 10.53 16.94
C ASN A 638 62.54 9.10 17.50
N LYS A 639 62.92 8.08 16.74
CA LYS A 639 62.58 6.67 17.08
C LYS A 639 63.17 6.21 18.45
N GLU A 640 64.25 6.83 18.93
CA GLU A 640 64.86 6.52 20.24
C GLU A 640 64.19 7.25 21.43
N ASN A 641 63.24 8.12 21.15
CA ASN A 641 62.56 8.90 22.15
C ASN A 641 61.22 8.25 22.58
N LYS A 642 60.74 8.63 23.75
CA LYS A 642 59.38 8.21 24.21
C LYS A 642 58.28 8.60 23.23
N PHE A 643 58.51 9.62 22.38
CA PHE A 643 57.62 10.04 21.31
C PHE A 643 58.40 9.97 19.99
N SER A 644 57.97 9.09 19.11
CA SER A 644 58.38 9.08 17.72
C SER A 644 57.24 9.63 16.87
N THR A 645 57.59 10.35 15.80
CA THR A 645 56.60 10.85 14.85
C THR A 645 56.88 10.30 13.46
N TYR A 646 55.83 10.10 12.69
CA TYR A 646 55.98 9.60 11.32
C TYR A 646 55.11 10.39 10.33
N TYR A 647 55.57 10.42 9.08
CA TYR A 647 54.94 11.10 7.94
C TYR A 647 54.95 10.16 6.75
N GLY A 648 53.81 9.92 6.13
CA GLY A 648 53.67 8.97 5.03
C GLY A 648 53.05 9.62 3.79
N LEU A 649 53.48 9.13 2.63
CA LEU A 649 52.80 9.37 1.36
C LEU A 649 52.61 8.03 0.66
N ALA A 650 51.42 7.79 0.11
CA ALA A 650 51.14 6.59 -0.66
C ALA A 650 50.21 6.86 -1.85
N TYR A 651 50.32 6.00 -2.83
CA TYR A 651 49.43 5.89 -3.97
C TYR A 651 48.74 4.51 -3.87
N GLU A 652 47.43 4.52 -4.03
CA GLU A 652 46.60 3.31 -4.07
C GLU A 652 45.82 3.26 -5.37
N TYR A 653 45.73 2.09 -5.97
CA TYR A 653 44.92 1.83 -7.13
C TYR A 653 43.99 0.64 -6.86
N GLU A 654 42.67 0.86 -7.02
CA GLU A 654 41.66 -0.18 -7.04
C GLU A 654 41.49 -0.70 -8.47
N PHE A 655 41.72 -1.99 -8.69
CA PHE A 655 41.61 -2.64 -10.01
C PHE A 655 40.20 -3.12 -10.33
N ASN A 656 39.42 -3.44 -9.32
CA ASN A 656 38.11 -4.00 -9.39
C ASN A 656 37.15 -3.15 -8.53
N GLY A 657 36.10 -3.75 -7.96
CA GLY A 657 35.15 -3.08 -7.09
C GLY A 657 33.83 -2.78 -7.79
N ASP A 658 33.56 -3.53 -8.87
CA ASP A 658 32.34 -3.42 -9.63
C ASP A 658 31.17 -4.01 -8.81
N ALA A 659 30.12 -3.20 -8.62
CA ALA A 659 28.94 -3.54 -7.84
C ALA A 659 27.76 -3.73 -8.80
N ASP A 660 27.64 -4.94 -9.33
CA ASP A 660 26.55 -5.33 -10.20
C ASP A 660 25.32 -5.73 -9.41
N MET A 661 24.16 -5.33 -9.91
CA MET A 661 22.88 -5.78 -9.37
C MET A 661 21.82 -5.93 -10.47
N ARG A 662 20.83 -6.74 -10.16
CA ARG A 662 19.63 -6.90 -10.97
C ARG A 662 18.39 -6.60 -10.13
N ALA A 663 17.43 -5.94 -10.75
CA ALA A 663 16.11 -5.73 -10.21
C ALA A 663 15.09 -6.24 -11.24
N GLN A 664 14.23 -7.18 -10.85
CA GLN A 664 13.27 -7.82 -11.76
C GLN A 664 13.88 -8.34 -13.08
N ASN A 665 15.04 -9.03 -13.00
CA ASN A 665 15.81 -9.56 -14.14
C ASN A 665 16.42 -8.51 -15.10
N MET A 666 16.31 -7.22 -14.81
CA MET A 666 17.00 -6.18 -15.54
C MET A 666 18.27 -5.77 -14.77
N SER A 667 19.40 -5.58 -15.46
CA SER A 667 20.63 -5.10 -14.84
C SER A 667 20.52 -3.61 -14.53
N ALA A 668 20.87 -3.22 -13.31
CA ALA A 668 21.04 -1.81 -12.97
C ALA A 668 22.34 -1.24 -13.58
N PRO A 669 22.48 0.09 -13.67
CA PRO A 669 23.74 0.70 -14.07
C PRO A 669 24.88 0.27 -13.15
N GLU A 670 26.02 -0.08 -13.74
CA GLU A 670 27.22 -0.53 -13.03
C GLU A 670 27.78 0.59 -12.15
N GLN A 671 28.08 0.26 -10.90
CA GLN A 671 28.75 1.14 -9.94
C GLN A 671 30.12 0.55 -9.62
N SER A 672 31.18 1.36 -9.60
CA SER A 672 32.52 0.83 -9.42
C SER A 672 33.36 1.67 -8.45
N LEU A 673 34.15 0.98 -7.62
CA LEU A 673 35.17 1.59 -6.75
C LEU A 673 36.53 1.77 -7.48
N LYS A 674 36.63 1.34 -8.74
CA LYS A 674 37.84 1.34 -9.52
C LYS A 674 38.43 2.74 -9.69
N GLY A 675 39.72 2.88 -9.41
CA GLY A 675 40.39 4.16 -9.63
C GLY A 675 41.60 4.40 -8.72
N SER A 676 42.14 5.59 -8.83
CA SER A 676 43.35 6.04 -8.15
C SER A 676 43.03 6.87 -6.90
N SER A 677 43.72 6.62 -5.82
CA SER A 677 43.68 7.43 -4.59
C SER A 677 45.12 7.80 -4.14
N TYR A 678 45.27 9.01 -3.68
CA TYR A 678 46.50 9.50 -3.07
C TYR A 678 46.27 9.63 -1.57
N MET A 679 47.28 9.28 -0.78
CA MET A 679 47.21 9.26 0.67
C MET A 679 48.34 10.08 1.28
N ALA A 680 48.03 10.87 2.29
CA ALA A 680 49.00 11.57 3.12
C ALA A 680 48.75 11.28 4.57
N GLU A 681 49.73 10.76 5.28
CA GLU A 681 49.66 10.31 6.65
C GLU A 681 50.52 11.13 7.58
N ILE A 682 50.06 11.38 8.78
CA ILE A 682 50.84 11.88 9.89
C ILE A 682 50.46 11.06 11.14
N GLY A 683 51.47 10.66 11.93
CA GLY A 683 51.19 9.94 13.15
C GLY A 683 52.28 10.11 14.19
N MET A 684 52.01 9.53 15.35
CA MET A 684 52.82 9.56 16.52
C MET A 684 52.74 8.24 17.30
N ASN A 685 53.87 7.68 17.63
CA ASN A 685 53.96 6.55 18.60
C ASN A 685 54.46 7.08 19.94
N TYR A 686 53.85 6.65 21.03
CA TYR A 686 54.22 7.01 22.39
C TYR A 686 54.46 5.75 23.23
N GLN A 687 55.68 5.59 23.72
CA GLN A 687 56.07 4.53 24.68
C GLN A 687 56.54 5.22 25.97
N PRO A 688 55.85 5.09 27.12
CA PRO A 688 56.18 5.90 28.33
C PRO A 688 57.57 5.68 28.91
N GLY A 689 58.20 4.54 28.63
CA GLY A 689 59.59 4.19 29.04
C GLY A 689 59.94 2.82 28.50
N SER A 690 61.26 2.53 28.45
CA SER A 690 61.79 1.23 27.97
C SER A 690 61.32 0.02 28.75
N GLU A 691 60.85 0.19 29.99
CA GLU A 691 60.24 -0.88 30.83
C GLU A 691 58.71 -0.80 30.89
N SER A 692 58.07 0.13 30.14
CA SER A 692 56.62 0.27 30.12
C SER A 692 56.04 -0.85 29.29
N PRO A 693 55.03 -1.60 29.81
CA PRO A 693 54.30 -2.59 29.01
C PRO A 693 53.32 -1.94 28.03
N TRP A 694 53.17 -0.62 28.07
CA TRP A 694 52.20 0.11 27.21
C TRP A 694 52.90 0.85 26.09
N SER A 695 52.36 0.71 24.89
CA SER A 695 52.60 1.62 23.77
C SER A 695 51.30 2.13 23.18
N PHE A 696 51.33 3.34 22.63
CA PHE A 696 50.20 4.00 22.01
C PHE A 696 50.58 4.53 20.65
N ASP A 697 49.74 4.29 19.64
CA ASP A 697 49.94 4.84 18.29
C ASP A 697 48.69 5.68 17.92
N LEU A 698 48.94 6.87 17.37
CA LEU A 698 47.94 7.78 16.90
C LEU A 698 48.27 8.17 15.47
N SER A 699 47.33 8.02 14.52
CA SER A 699 47.50 8.45 13.14
C SER A 699 46.34 9.24 12.60
N MET A 700 46.58 10.06 11.61
CA MET A 700 45.63 10.71 10.76
C MET A 700 46.06 10.55 9.31
N CYS A 701 45.11 10.24 8.44
CA CYS A 701 45.32 10.07 7.00
C CYS A 701 44.31 10.89 6.22
N GLY A 702 44.76 11.67 5.25
CA GLY A 702 43.96 12.35 4.24
C GLY A 702 44.01 11.62 2.92
N TYR A 703 42.91 11.59 2.19
CA TYR A 703 42.75 10.92 0.92
C TYR A 703 42.28 11.90 -0.15
N ALA A 704 42.72 11.71 -1.40
CA ALA A 704 42.27 12.46 -2.57
C ALA A 704 42.22 11.53 -3.80
N GLY A 705 41.17 11.65 -4.62
CA GLY A 705 40.96 10.85 -5.84
C GLY A 705 39.71 10.01 -5.77
N GLN A 706 39.73 8.72 -6.14
CA GLN A 706 38.59 7.83 -6.10
C GLN A 706 38.01 7.75 -4.67
N ARG A 707 38.86 7.77 -3.66
CA ARG A 707 38.51 8.00 -2.27
C ARG A 707 38.96 9.39 -1.85
N ASP A 708 38.03 10.23 -1.43
CA ASP A 708 38.28 11.54 -0.83
C ASP A 708 37.93 11.52 0.65
N GLY A 709 38.60 12.35 1.46
CA GLY A 709 38.24 12.54 2.85
C GLY A 709 39.40 12.35 3.82
N PHE A 710 39.08 11.96 5.04
CA PHE A 710 40.10 11.75 6.07
C PHE A 710 39.69 10.64 7.03
N SER A 711 40.70 10.06 7.69
CA SER A 711 40.53 9.11 8.76
C SER A 711 41.50 9.40 9.91
N GLY A 712 41.21 8.83 11.06
CA GLY A 712 42.13 8.86 12.21
C GLY A 712 42.04 7.57 12.98
N SER A 713 43.15 7.05 13.49
CA SER A 713 43.20 5.87 14.31
C SER A 713 43.94 6.08 15.61
N VAL A 714 43.58 5.31 16.60
CA VAL A 714 44.25 5.18 17.89
C VAL A 714 44.42 3.71 18.20
N GLN A 715 45.64 3.28 18.50
CA GLN A 715 45.91 1.94 18.98
C GLN A 715 46.57 1.99 20.35
N ALA A 716 46.22 1.09 21.25
CA ALA A 716 46.89 0.82 22.50
C ALA A 716 47.37 -0.64 22.49
N THR A 717 48.61 -0.85 22.84
CA THR A 717 49.23 -2.18 22.96
C THR A 717 49.74 -2.38 24.37
N TYR A 718 49.54 -3.56 24.92
CA TYR A 718 50.06 -3.99 26.22
C TYR A 718 50.88 -5.26 26.01
N SER A 719 52.15 -5.22 26.40
CA SER A 719 53.10 -6.34 26.34
C SER A 719 53.26 -6.97 27.71
N PHE A 720 53.19 -8.33 27.80
CA PHE A 720 53.23 -9.07 29.04
C PHE A 720 54.65 -9.51 29.41
#